data_0a6416b7ef81b73415ec1270140ea284
#
_entry.id   0a6416b7ef81b73415ec1270140ea284
#
_cell.length_a   1.000
_cell.length_b   1.000
_cell.length_c   1.000
_cell.angle_alpha   90.00
_cell.angle_beta   90.00
_cell.angle_gamma   90.00
#
_symmetry.space_group_name_H-M   'P 1'
#
loop_
_entity.id
_entity.type
_entity.pdbx_description
1 polymer ?
#
loop_
_entity_poly.entity_id
_entity_poly.type
_entity_poly.pdbx_seq_one_letter_code
_entity_poly.pdbx_strand_id
1 'polypeptide(L)'
;MEQTRSSLLKRSLTPWGKAGAALGIGVLVLAAVGLLFPTGAAFFPLVSLWCSCALFYGALWVLRVSGVTLDFFHRAVLVGCWAAAVLYFYWALGRRDFVYAWDYANYLVKQYSAEVAFAAGPAAGFAYIFGSFAEDYTNFITLFTEFPFCLTARTGDSYAFSQVFCVLPSLMVLLAGVVIKVGQMLRVKNRFYYFLIGFSWLLTFPFLRMSAMLAQPDWFGLIFAFAILVLTLDYRFEQLEPGRFALLFLATAAVILTRRWYLYFVVGYYFSYALLLLVSSAKLARTDKALAVRRVRNLIAFGLCALVAMVALLWPMVRKILAFDYSDRYSYYNVGGMATELYYHTLRIGLLNFILIGLGIADAFRRKRFALPALGACELAVSLVLFTRVQNTGSHQMLLFLPAYFLLFLAGAAALAEGIERRKALKLGYWAFTLVFAVSVRCSPLTVVALPDFLIDHFPLKSTAEFVRLDGLTCDRRDLSQLQAVTEWLSVHLGDGETAYMITDDMLYNPGHLRNCLLPEQPLDGKLPDSFSVPGTHNFPMSFFEAKYGVTVDPYPLSYASDTELGHKLNAKFAELRDDTHTLAATFDMGNGYTFTIWERVAAPTRAEVETYLHVFDAENAQYPEMFSQVAESWLAAHGL
;
A
#
# COMPACT_ATOMS: atom_id res chain seq x y z
N MET A 1 -37.45 19.92 40.79
CA MET A 1 -36.18 20.23 40.06
C MET A 1 -34.95 19.52 40.62
N GLU A 2 -34.89 19.16 41.86
CA GLU A 2 -33.74 18.38 42.46
C GLU A 2 -33.70 16.90 42.08
N GLN A 3 -34.86 16.26 41.90
CA GLN A 3 -34.90 14.84 41.49
C GLN A 3 -34.40 14.59 40.05
N THR A 4 -34.44 15.61 39.19
CA THR A 4 -33.94 15.49 37.80
C THR A 4 -32.41 15.65 37.71
N ARG A 5 -31.76 16.32 38.65
CA ARG A 5 -30.29 16.48 38.68
C ARG A 5 -29.57 15.22 39.23
N SER A 6 -30.20 14.49 40.15
CA SER A 6 -29.58 13.27 40.70
C SER A 6 -29.65 12.05 39.77
N SER A 7 -30.59 12.06 38.78
CA SER A 7 -30.71 10.99 37.79
C SER A 7 -29.69 11.12 36.63
N LEU A 8 -29.16 12.28 36.37
CA LEU A 8 -28.13 12.50 35.35
C LEU A 8 -26.72 12.08 35.82
N LEU A 9 -26.45 12.13 37.13
CA LEU A 9 -25.16 11.72 37.71
C LEU A 9 -25.07 10.22 37.99
N LYS A 10 -26.19 9.48 37.98
CA LYS A 10 -26.21 8.02 38.23
C LYS A 10 -26.32 7.17 36.95
N ARG A 11 -26.28 7.72 35.75
CA ARG A 11 -26.08 6.93 34.55
C ARG A 11 -24.62 6.45 34.56
N SER A 12 -24.39 5.24 35.07
CA SER A 12 -23.11 4.54 34.88
C SER A 12 -22.82 4.58 33.39
N LEU A 13 -21.70 5.25 33.02
CA LEU A 13 -21.24 5.31 31.63
C LEU A 13 -21.22 3.88 31.10
N THR A 14 -21.88 3.65 29.96
CA THR A 14 -21.77 2.36 29.27
C THR A 14 -20.29 2.04 29.06
N PRO A 15 -19.87 0.78 28.91
CA PRO A 15 -18.47 0.43 28.62
C PRO A 15 -17.88 1.28 27.49
N TRP A 16 -18.68 1.61 26.49
CA TRP A 16 -18.31 2.49 25.37
C TRP A 16 -18.10 3.94 25.79
N GLY A 17 -18.94 4.46 26.65
CA GLY A 17 -18.76 5.80 27.22
C GLY A 17 -17.50 5.90 28.08
N LYS A 18 -17.15 4.82 28.81
CA LYS A 18 -15.92 4.73 29.59
C LYS A 18 -14.68 4.72 28.67
N ALA A 19 -14.69 3.93 27.58
CA ALA A 19 -13.60 3.89 26.62
C ALA A 19 -13.42 5.22 25.88
N GLY A 20 -14.53 5.85 25.45
CA GLY A 20 -14.46 7.20 24.85
C GLY A 20 -13.95 8.26 25.82
N ALA A 21 -14.36 8.19 27.09
CA ALA A 21 -13.85 9.07 28.12
C ALA A 21 -12.35 8.85 28.39
N ALA A 22 -11.89 7.59 28.39
CA ALA A 22 -10.46 7.27 28.53
C ALA A 22 -9.62 7.83 27.39
N LEU A 23 -10.11 7.75 26.14
CA LEU A 23 -9.44 8.39 24.99
C LEU A 23 -9.42 9.92 25.12
N GLY A 24 -10.54 10.52 25.59
CA GLY A 24 -10.58 11.96 25.87
C GLY A 24 -9.61 12.39 26.95
N ILE A 25 -9.48 11.61 28.03
CA ILE A 25 -8.47 11.83 29.07
C ILE A 25 -7.07 11.69 28.47
N GLY A 26 -6.84 10.72 27.59
CA GLY A 26 -5.58 10.55 26.87
C GLY A 26 -5.15 11.81 26.10
N VAL A 27 -6.09 12.51 25.45
CA VAL A 27 -5.79 13.80 24.79
C VAL A 27 -5.32 14.85 25.80
N LEU A 28 -6.00 14.94 26.96
CA LEU A 28 -5.62 15.88 28.02
C LEU A 28 -4.24 15.55 28.60
N VAL A 29 -3.95 14.26 28.77
CA VAL A 29 -2.62 13.81 29.22
C VAL A 29 -1.56 14.15 28.18
N LEU A 30 -1.78 13.90 26.91
CA LEU A 30 -0.85 14.26 25.84
C LEU A 30 -0.63 15.76 25.78
N ALA A 31 -1.70 16.57 25.91
CA ALA A 31 -1.57 18.03 25.96
C ALA A 31 -0.72 18.47 27.17
N ALA A 32 -0.96 17.89 28.33
CA ALA A 32 -0.17 18.19 29.54
C ALA A 32 1.29 17.77 29.39
N VAL A 33 1.55 16.56 28.86
CA VAL A 33 2.91 16.07 28.60
C VAL A 33 3.63 16.97 27.58
N GLY A 34 2.96 17.36 26.50
CA GLY A 34 3.55 18.25 25.49
C GLY A 34 3.84 19.65 26.02
N LEU A 35 3.08 20.15 27.01
CA LEU A 35 3.32 21.43 27.67
C LEU A 35 4.45 21.35 28.71
N LEU A 36 4.51 20.25 29.48
CA LEU A 36 5.49 20.07 30.54
C LEU A 36 6.85 19.59 30.03
N PHE A 37 6.88 18.86 28.94
CA PHE A 37 8.07 18.28 28.34
C PHE A 37 8.15 18.65 26.85
N PRO A 38 8.39 19.92 26.50
CA PRO A 38 8.38 20.42 25.12
C PRO A 38 9.48 19.82 24.22
N THR A 39 10.49 19.18 24.82
CA THR A 39 11.62 18.53 24.11
C THR A 39 11.76 17.09 24.58
N GLY A 40 10.74 16.26 24.40
CA GLY A 40 10.80 14.92 24.94
C GLY A 40 10.69 13.82 23.90
N ALA A 41 11.71 12.97 23.79
CA ALA A 41 11.68 11.75 22.98
C ALA A 41 10.50 10.81 23.31
N ALA A 42 9.91 10.93 24.52
CA ALA A 42 8.75 10.13 24.94
C ALA A 42 7.40 10.63 24.39
N PHE A 43 7.32 11.84 23.86
CA PHE A 43 6.03 12.41 23.42
C PHE A 43 5.48 11.69 22.18
N PHE A 44 6.30 11.47 21.16
CA PHE A 44 5.86 10.84 19.92
C PHE A 44 5.38 9.39 20.11
N PRO A 45 6.10 8.52 20.85
CA PRO A 45 5.58 7.20 21.20
C PRO A 45 4.21 7.21 21.89
N LEU A 46 3.97 8.16 22.78
CA LEU A 46 2.67 8.30 23.45
C LEU A 46 1.57 8.76 22.48
N VAL A 47 1.88 9.70 21.57
CA VAL A 47 0.96 10.09 20.50
C VAL A 47 0.62 8.88 19.61
N SER A 48 1.61 8.11 19.21
CA SER A 48 1.44 6.93 18.36
C SER A 48 0.60 5.86 19.05
N LEU A 49 0.87 5.55 20.31
CA LEU A 49 0.07 4.62 21.10
C LEU A 49 -1.39 5.09 21.19
N TRP A 50 -1.59 6.37 21.49
CA TRP A 50 -2.95 6.94 21.55
C TRP A 50 -3.65 6.85 20.19
N CYS A 51 -2.98 7.21 19.09
CA CYS A 51 -3.53 7.12 17.74
C CYS A 51 -3.92 5.67 17.39
N SER A 52 -3.09 4.69 17.73
CA SER A 52 -3.37 3.27 17.50
C SER A 52 -4.56 2.78 18.33
N CYS A 53 -4.65 3.19 19.59
CA CYS A 53 -5.82 2.91 20.45
C CYS A 53 -7.10 3.60 19.91
N ALA A 54 -6.99 4.84 19.44
CA ALA A 54 -8.09 5.58 18.85
C ALA A 54 -8.57 4.95 17.54
N LEU A 55 -7.66 4.47 16.71
CA LEU A 55 -7.96 3.74 15.48
C LEU A 55 -8.72 2.44 15.79
N PHE A 56 -8.25 1.65 16.76
CA PHE A 56 -8.89 0.42 17.18
C PHE A 56 -10.28 0.68 17.78
N TYR A 57 -10.40 1.66 18.66
CA TYR A 57 -11.69 2.08 19.21
C TYR A 57 -12.64 2.60 18.13
N GLY A 58 -12.13 3.38 17.19
CA GLY A 58 -12.87 3.86 16.01
C GLY A 58 -13.42 2.70 15.17
N ALA A 59 -12.61 1.66 14.93
CA ALA A 59 -13.04 0.45 14.24
C ALA A 59 -14.22 -0.24 14.96
N LEU A 60 -14.12 -0.39 16.28
CA LEU A 60 -15.22 -0.93 17.09
C LEU A 60 -16.46 -0.02 17.07
N TRP A 61 -16.26 1.30 17.07
CA TRP A 61 -17.35 2.27 17.01
C TRP A 61 -18.09 2.22 15.67
N VAL A 62 -17.35 2.05 14.55
CA VAL A 62 -17.91 1.79 13.22
C VAL A 62 -18.83 0.58 13.23
N LEU A 63 -18.40 -0.54 13.83
CA LEU A 63 -19.25 -1.73 13.96
C LEU A 63 -20.54 -1.42 14.74
N ARG A 64 -20.42 -0.73 15.87
CA ARG A 64 -21.55 -0.37 16.70
C ARG A 64 -22.58 0.50 15.99
N VAL A 65 -22.12 1.58 15.33
CA VAL A 65 -23.00 2.49 14.55
C VAL A 65 -23.70 1.75 13.43
N SER A 66 -23.04 0.73 12.87
CA SER A 66 -23.57 -0.11 11.78
C SER A 66 -24.40 -1.31 12.27
N GLY A 67 -24.64 -1.44 13.58
CA GLY A 67 -25.42 -2.53 14.16
C GLY A 67 -24.75 -3.92 14.05
N VAL A 68 -23.43 -3.95 13.93
CA VAL A 68 -22.65 -5.20 13.89
C VAL A 68 -22.14 -5.52 15.29
N THR A 69 -22.36 -6.74 15.75
CA THR A 69 -21.88 -7.24 17.04
C THR A 69 -20.90 -8.39 16.86
N LEU A 70 -19.79 -8.34 17.62
CA LEU A 70 -18.84 -9.43 17.72
C LEU A 70 -19.19 -10.26 18.96
N ASP A 71 -19.61 -11.49 18.76
CA ASP A 71 -19.81 -12.45 19.85
C ASP A 71 -18.47 -13.01 20.37
N PHE A 72 -18.52 -13.91 21.33
CA PHE A 72 -17.32 -14.51 21.93
C PHE A 72 -16.47 -15.25 20.88
N PHE A 73 -17.10 -15.98 19.98
CA PHE A 73 -16.40 -16.73 18.94
C PHE A 73 -15.62 -15.78 18.01
N HIS A 74 -16.26 -14.71 17.50
CA HIS A 74 -15.60 -13.74 16.66
C HIS A 74 -14.40 -13.10 17.36
N ARG A 75 -14.54 -12.71 18.63
CA ARG A 75 -13.45 -12.12 19.42
C ARG A 75 -12.30 -13.09 19.62
N ALA A 76 -12.59 -14.35 19.93
CA ALA A 76 -11.57 -15.39 20.09
C ALA A 76 -10.78 -15.62 18.79
N VAL A 77 -11.46 -15.67 17.64
CA VAL A 77 -10.81 -15.78 16.32
C VAL A 77 -9.92 -14.56 16.04
N LEU A 78 -10.42 -13.35 16.30
CA LEU A 78 -9.65 -12.12 16.08
C LEU A 78 -8.36 -12.10 16.92
N VAL A 79 -8.48 -12.38 18.22
CA VAL A 79 -7.32 -12.41 19.13
C VAL A 79 -6.33 -13.51 18.72
N GLY A 80 -6.83 -14.72 18.44
CA GLY A 80 -6.00 -15.85 18.03
C GLY A 80 -5.27 -15.59 16.71
N CYS A 81 -5.95 -15.03 15.70
CA CYS A 81 -5.34 -14.68 14.42
C CYS A 81 -4.34 -13.53 14.55
N TRP A 82 -4.64 -12.51 15.39
CA TRP A 82 -3.68 -11.44 15.65
C TRP A 82 -2.42 -11.99 16.34
N ALA A 83 -2.56 -12.78 17.38
CA ALA A 83 -1.42 -13.39 18.06
C ALA A 83 -0.60 -14.28 17.11
N ALA A 84 -1.27 -15.08 16.28
CA ALA A 84 -0.59 -15.90 15.26
C ALA A 84 0.13 -15.04 14.21
N ALA A 85 -0.46 -13.94 13.76
CA ALA A 85 0.17 -13.02 12.84
C ALA A 85 1.40 -12.35 13.46
N VAL A 86 1.28 -11.83 14.69
CA VAL A 86 2.40 -11.22 15.42
C VAL A 86 3.56 -12.20 15.58
N LEU A 87 3.28 -13.45 16.00
CA LEU A 87 4.30 -14.49 16.15
C LEU A 87 4.93 -14.86 14.79
N TYR A 88 4.12 -14.96 13.73
CA TYR A 88 4.60 -15.25 12.38
C TYR A 88 5.52 -14.12 11.87
N PHE A 89 5.11 -12.86 11.99
CA PHE A 89 5.91 -11.73 11.55
C PHE A 89 7.20 -11.59 12.37
N TYR A 90 7.11 -11.75 13.69
CA TYR A 90 8.30 -11.77 14.55
C TYR A 90 9.31 -12.83 14.09
N TRP A 91 8.84 -14.05 13.83
CA TRP A 91 9.67 -15.15 13.36
C TRP A 91 10.20 -14.92 11.94
N ALA A 92 9.38 -14.44 11.01
CA ALA A 92 9.75 -14.27 9.62
C ALA A 92 10.74 -13.10 9.41
N LEU A 93 10.45 -11.96 10.06
CA LEU A 93 11.30 -10.77 9.98
C LEU A 93 12.64 -10.95 10.68
N GLY A 94 12.67 -11.66 11.82
CA GLY A 94 13.92 -11.91 12.56
C GLY A 94 14.86 -12.93 11.92
N ARG A 95 14.56 -13.42 10.71
CA ARG A 95 15.37 -14.43 10.00
C ARG A 95 15.88 -13.94 8.65
N ARG A 96 15.64 -12.69 8.32
CA ARG A 96 16.08 -12.13 7.05
C ARG A 96 17.02 -10.96 7.27
N ASP A 97 17.96 -10.81 6.38
CA ASP A 97 18.79 -9.62 6.23
C ASP A 97 18.21 -8.80 5.06
N PHE A 98 17.36 -7.83 5.37
CA PHE A 98 16.61 -7.09 4.38
C PHE A 98 17.06 -5.64 4.31
N VAL A 99 17.38 -5.17 3.11
CA VAL A 99 17.66 -3.74 2.87
C VAL A 99 16.46 -3.10 2.20
N TYR A 100 15.88 -2.14 2.87
CA TYR A 100 14.75 -1.37 2.36
C TYR A 100 15.24 -0.40 1.28
N ALA A 101 14.58 -0.44 0.12
CA ALA A 101 14.86 0.44 -1.02
C ALA A 101 13.55 1.03 -1.56
N TRP A 102 13.64 2.00 -2.47
CA TRP A 102 12.50 2.64 -3.13
C TRP A 102 11.39 3.10 -2.15
N ASP A 103 10.14 2.83 -2.50
CA ASP A 103 8.98 3.22 -1.70
C ASP A 103 9.00 2.65 -0.27
N TYR A 104 9.56 1.45 -0.06
CA TYR A 104 9.61 0.83 1.28
C TYR A 104 10.56 1.59 2.21
N ALA A 105 11.72 2.02 1.71
CA ALA A 105 12.66 2.83 2.46
C ALA A 105 12.08 4.21 2.76
N ASN A 106 11.36 4.82 1.82
CA ASN A 106 10.81 6.15 1.96
C ASN A 106 9.94 6.29 3.23
N TYR A 107 9.08 5.30 3.54
CA TYR A 107 8.25 5.37 4.74
C TYR A 107 9.02 5.15 6.03
N LEU A 108 10.08 4.33 6.00
CA LEU A 108 10.97 4.16 7.13
C LEU A 108 11.76 5.45 7.40
N VAL A 109 12.29 6.08 6.37
CA VAL A 109 12.99 7.38 6.48
C VAL A 109 12.04 8.47 7.00
N LYS A 110 10.79 8.50 6.52
CA LYS A 110 9.76 9.40 7.05
C LYS A 110 9.46 9.15 8.53
N GLN A 111 9.55 7.91 8.99
CA GLN A 111 9.41 7.58 10.42
C GLN A 111 10.55 8.19 11.24
N TYR A 112 11.80 8.03 10.82
CA TYR A 112 12.93 8.66 11.49
C TYR A 112 12.85 10.20 11.47
N SER A 113 12.46 10.76 10.34
CA SER A 113 12.27 12.21 10.22
C SER A 113 11.16 12.73 11.15
N ALA A 114 10.09 11.96 11.34
CA ALA A 114 9.03 12.28 12.29
C ALA A 114 9.55 12.26 13.73
N GLU A 115 10.37 11.27 14.10
CA GLU A 115 11.01 11.23 15.41
C GLU A 115 11.87 12.47 15.67
N VAL A 116 12.71 12.87 14.70
CA VAL A 116 13.52 14.09 14.79
C VAL A 116 12.65 15.33 14.94
N ALA A 117 11.58 15.44 14.15
CA ALA A 117 10.65 16.57 14.23
C ALA A 117 9.94 16.65 15.60
N PHE A 118 9.46 15.51 16.13
CA PHE A 118 8.83 15.46 17.45
C PHE A 118 9.84 15.67 18.59
N ALA A 119 11.10 15.26 18.43
CA ALA A 119 12.16 15.55 19.38
C ALA A 119 12.45 17.06 19.48
N ALA A 120 12.31 17.79 18.37
CA ALA A 120 12.40 19.26 18.37
C ALA A 120 11.19 19.94 19.04
N GLY A 121 10.09 19.22 19.25
CA GLY A 121 8.89 19.63 19.97
C GLY A 121 7.59 19.19 19.30
N PRO A 122 6.48 19.13 20.08
CA PRO A 122 5.17 18.69 19.57
C PRO A 122 4.69 19.51 18.37
N ALA A 123 4.88 20.82 18.38
CA ALA A 123 4.47 21.70 17.28
C ALA A 123 5.23 21.40 15.98
N ALA A 124 6.55 21.17 16.06
CA ALA A 124 7.37 20.79 14.91
C ALA A 124 6.97 19.41 14.37
N GLY A 125 6.73 18.44 15.25
CA GLY A 125 6.26 17.10 14.88
C GLY A 125 4.92 17.14 14.13
N PHE A 126 3.93 17.83 14.67
CA PHE A 126 2.64 17.96 13.98
C PHE A 126 2.74 18.79 12.69
N ALA A 127 3.57 19.83 12.65
CA ALA A 127 3.83 20.59 11.42
C ALA A 127 4.46 19.70 10.33
N TYR A 128 5.37 18.79 10.69
CA TYR A 128 5.95 17.80 9.77
C TYR A 128 4.89 16.84 9.23
N ILE A 129 3.95 16.36 10.07
CA ILE A 129 2.85 15.49 9.62
C ILE A 129 1.90 16.24 8.69
N PHE A 130 1.35 17.37 9.13
CA PHE A 130 0.33 18.11 8.38
C PHE A 130 0.90 18.80 7.13
N GLY A 131 2.15 19.25 7.16
CA GLY A 131 2.85 19.82 6.01
C GLY A 131 2.94 18.84 4.84
N SER A 132 3.05 17.55 5.12
CA SER A 132 3.11 16.50 4.09
C SER A 132 1.79 16.24 3.36
N PHE A 133 0.66 16.81 3.79
CA PHE A 133 -0.62 16.58 3.11
C PHE A 133 -0.68 17.16 1.69
N ALA A 134 0.27 18.01 1.32
CA ALA A 134 0.50 18.46 -0.05
C ALA A 134 1.38 17.51 -0.88
N GLU A 135 2.00 16.51 -0.27
CA GLU A 135 2.93 15.59 -0.93
C GLU A 135 2.21 14.37 -1.50
N ASP A 136 2.88 13.68 -2.44
CA ASP A 136 2.38 12.42 -3.01
C ASP A 136 2.42 11.28 -1.99
N TYR A 137 3.37 11.34 -1.07
CA TYR A 137 3.58 10.40 0.03
C TYR A 137 3.44 11.14 1.35
N THR A 138 2.28 11.03 1.99
CA THR A 138 2.03 11.73 3.26
C THR A 138 2.73 11.05 4.44
N ASN A 139 2.99 11.83 5.49
CA ASN A 139 3.54 11.31 6.75
C ASN A 139 2.45 10.82 7.72
N PHE A 140 1.19 10.76 7.27
CA PHE A 140 0.04 10.43 8.12
C PHE A 140 0.19 9.10 8.87
N ILE A 141 0.75 8.08 8.21
CA ILE A 141 0.89 6.74 8.79
C ILE A 141 1.91 6.66 9.93
N THR A 142 2.90 7.56 9.99
CA THR A 142 3.91 7.56 11.05
C THR A 142 3.28 7.77 12.43
N LEU A 143 2.10 8.39 12.49
CA LEU A 143 1.33 8.54 13.72
C LEU A 143 0.91 7.22 14.38
N PHE A 144 0.91 6.10 13.66
CA PHE A 144 0.43 4.81 14.16
C PHE A 144 1.57 3.81 14.40
N THR A 145 2.80 4.11 14.03
CA THR A 145 3.87 3.13 13.92
C THR A 145 5.02 3.33 14.88
N GLU A 146 5.15 4.50 15.52
CA GLU A 146 6.23 4.80 16.46
C GLU A 146 6.22 3.87 17.68
N PHE A 147 5.04 3.55 18.22
CA PHE A 147 4.93 2.53 19.25
C PHE A 147 4.53 1.19 18.61
N PRO A 148 5.20 0.05 18.81
CA PRO A 148 6.37 -0.17 19.67
C PRO A 148 7.74 0.01 18.98
N PHE A 149 7.82 0.62 17.79
CA PHE A 149 9.06 0.78 17.03
C PHE A 149 10.19 1.39 17.89
N CYS A 150 9.88 2.42 18.67
CA CYS A 150 10.82 3.07 19.59
C CYS A 150 11.42 2.14 20.66
N LEU A 151 10.80 1.00 20.93
CA LEU A 151 11.25 -0.01 21.92
C LEU A 151 12.07 -1.14 21.30
N THR A 152 12.31 -1.09 20.01
CA THR A 152 12.99 -2.13 19.24
C THR A 152 14.38 -1.68 18.78
N ALA A 153 15.07 -2.52 18.00
CA ALA A 153 16.35 -2.16 17.38
C ALA A 153 16.24 -1.05 16.30
N ARG A 154 15.02 -0.56 16.04
CA ARG A 154 14.73 0.52 15.08
C ARG A 154 15.22 0.23 13.66
N THR A 155 15.15 -1.02 13.25
CA THR A 155 15.43 -1.48 11.89
C THR A 155 14.18 -1.43 11.02
N GLY A 156 14.33 -1.57 9.71
CA GLY A 156 13.18 -1.70 8.80
C GLY A 156 12.26 -2.86 9.16
N ASP A 157 12.82 -3.99 9.60
CA ASP A 157 12.05 -5.15 10.03
C ASP A 157 11.26 -4.88 11.32
N SER A 158 11.84 -4.17 12.28
CA SER A 158 11.10 -3.75 13.47
C SER A 158 10.02 -2.71 13.16
N TYR A 159 10.21 -1.89 12.12
CA TYR A 159 9.18 -0.99 11.61
C TYR A 159 8.00 -1.76 10.98
N ALA A 160 8.28 -2.75 10.13
CA ALA A 160 7.25 -3.65 9.59
C ALA A 160 6.50 -4.39 10.70
N PHE A 161 7.21 -4.90 11.71
CA PHE A 161 6.62 -5.53 12.88
C PHE A 161 5.69 -4.58 13.66
N SER A 162 6.11 -3.34 13.87
CA SER A 162 5.33 -2.32 14.59
C SER A 162 4.02 -2.01 13.88
N GLN A 163 4.02 -1.95 12.54
CA GLN A 163 2.80 -1.81 11.75
C GLN A 163 1.82 -2.96 12.02
N VAL A 164 2.30 -4.21 11.95
CA VAL A 164 1.45 -5.39 12.18
C VAL A 164 0.93 -5.42 13.62
N PHE A 165 1.77 -5.13 14.58
CA PHE A 165 1.39 -5.16 15.99
C PHE A 165 0.28 -4.16 16.31
N CYS A 166 0.42 -2.90 15.89
CA CYS A 166 -0.49 -1.81 16.26
C CYS A 166 -1.71 -1.67 15.36
N VAL A 167 -1.56 -1.94 14.07
CA VAL A 167 -2.56 -1.54 13.06
C VAL A 167 -3.42 -2.70 12.59
N LEU A 168 -2.86 -3.91 12.52
CA LEU A 168 -3.58 -5.12 12.10
C LEU A 168 -4.86 -5.41 12.91
N PRO A 169 -4.94 -5.20 14.25
CA PRO A 169 -6.17 -5.41 15.00
C PRO A 169 -7.35 -4.60 14.45
N SER A 170 -7.12 -3.34 14.04
CA SER A 170 -8.16 -2.48 13.48
C SER A 170 -8.65 -2.99 12.13
N LEU A 171 -7.74 -3.44 11.27
CA LEU A 171 -8.10 -4.08 10.00
C LEU A 171 -8.94 -5.33 10.23
N MET A 172 -8.52 -6.20 11.16
CA MET A 172 -9.22 -7.45 11.45
C MET A 172 -10.63 -7.23 11.98
N VAL A 173 -10.82 -6.23 12.86
CA VAL A 173 -12.14 -5.84 13.38
C VAL A 173 -13.07 -5.42 12.25
N LEU A 174 -12.60 -4.54 11.35
CA LEU A 174 -13.41 -4.04 10.23
C LEU A 174 -13.65 -5.10 9.16
N LEU A 175 -12.66 -5.94 8.89
CA LEU A 175 -12.81 -7.11 8.03
C LEU A 175 -13.91 -8.04 8.55
N ALA A 176 -13.87 -8.40 9.83
CA ALA A 176 -14.92 -9.18 10.48
C ALA A 176 -16.28 -8.48 10.37
N GLY A 177 -16.29 -7.16 10.53
CA GLY A 177 -17.48 -6.33 10.35
C GLY A 177 -18.10 -6.47 8.97
N VAL A 178 -17.31 -6.38 7.90
CA VAL A 178 -17.78 -6.57 6.51
C VAL A 178 -18.35 -7.97 6.32
N VAL A 179 -17.60 -9.00 6.75
CA VAL A 179 -18.06 -10.42 6.63
C VAL A 179 -19.40 -10.60 7.32
N ILE A 180 -19.53 -10.19 8.57
CA ILE A 180 -20.77 -10.34 9.34
C ILE A 180 -21.91 -9.57 8.66
N LYS A 181 -21.66 -8.33 8.24
CA LYS A 181 -22.66 -7.47 7.62
C LYS A 181 -23.20 -8.06 6.30
N VAL A 182 -22.30 -8.50 5.44
CA VAL A 182 -22.67 -9.17 4.18
C VAL A 182 -23.42 -10.46 4.46
N GLY A 183 -22.97 -11.26 5.44
CA GLY A 183 -23.67 -12.48 5.86
C GLY A 183 -25.10 -12.23 6.36
N GLN A 184 -25.32 -11.11 7.09
CA GLN A 184 -26.65 -10.66 7.51
C GLN A 184 -27.52 -10.25 6.31
N MET A 185 -26.97 -9.45 5.37
CA MET A 185 -27.67 -9.01 4.17
C MET A 185 -28.10 -10.18 3.27
N LEU A 186 -27.23 -11.16 3.10
CA LEU A 186 -27.47 -12.37 2.31
C LEU A 186 -28.27 -13.43 3.07
N ARG A 187 -28.52 -13.24 4.38
CA ARG A 187 -29.23 -14.17 5.27
C ARG A 187 -28.59 -15.55 5.31
N VAL A 188 -27.25 -15.58 5.40
CA VAL A 188 -26.50 -16.84 5.44
C VAL A 188 -26.85 -17.64 6.70
N LYS A 189 -27.26 -18.91 6.52
CA LYS A 189 -27.63 -19.80 7.65
C LYS A 189 -26.41 -20.32 8.37
N ASN A 190 -25.42 -20.82 7.63
CA ASN A 190 -24.20 -21.37 8.18
C ASN A 190 -23.16 -20.26 8.41
N ARG A 191 -23.39 -19.42 9.43
CA ARG A 191 -22.58 -18.23 9.72
C ARG A 191 -21.15 -18.58 10.08
N PHE A 192 -20.93 -19.71 10.74
CA PHE A 192 -19.61 -20.13 11.19
C PHE A 192 -18.65 -20.38 10.00
N TYR A 193 -19.05 -21.24 9.07
CA TYR A 193 -18.22 -21.54 7.90
C TYR A 193 -18.05 -20.31 7.01
N TYR A 194 -19.13 -19.57 6.81
CA TYR A 194 -19.10 -18.35 6.03
C TYR A 194 -18.10 -17.33 6.59
N PHE A 195 -18.13 -17.15 7.92
CA PHE A 195 -17.21 -16.24 8.59
C PHE A 195 -15.76 -16.70 8.43
N LEU A 196 -15.46 -17.96 8.66
CA LEU A 196 -14.10 -18.48 8.55
C LEU A 196 -13.54 -18.32 7.13
N ILE A 197 -14.32 -18.63 6.10
CA ILE A 197 -13.88 -18.45 4.71
C ILE A 197 -13.67 -16.97 4.39
N GLY A 198 -14.68 -16.14 4.66
CA GLY A 198 -14.61 -14.72 4.33
C GLY A 198 -13.47 -14.03 5.06
N PHE A 199 -13.29 -14.33 6.34
CA PHE A 199 -12.27 -13.73 7.17
C PHE A 199 -10.85 -14.20 6.78
N SER A 200 -10.65 -15.50 6.57
CA SER A 200 -9.33 -16.05 6.22
C SER A 200 -8.87 -15.61 4.83
N TRP A 201 -9.79 -15.42 3.88
CA TRP A 201 -9.43 -15.07 2.51
C TRP A 201 -8.55 -13.83 2.44
N LEU A 202 -8.96 -12.75 3.09
CA LEU A 202 -8.18 -11.51 3.03
C LEU A 202 -6.89 -11.60 3.85
N LEU A 203 -6.95 -12.16 5.06
CA LEU A 203 -5.75 -12.27 5.91
C LEU A 203 -4.65 -13.13 5.29
N THR A 204 -5.02 -14.07 4.42
CA THR A 204 -4.07 -14.92 3.72
C THR A 204 -3.74 -14.42 2.32
N PHE A 205 -4.29 -13.27 1.91
CA PHE A 205 -4.05 -12.72 0.58
C PHE A 205 -2.56 -12.33 0.41
N PRO A 206 -1.88 -12.85 -0.62
CA PRO A 206 -0.43 -12.73 -0.75
C PRO A 206 0.06 -11.28 -0.76
N PHE A 207 -0.63 -10.39 -1.48
CA PHE A 207 -0.21 -8.98 -1.58
C PHE A 207 -0.46 -8.17 -0.30
N LEU A 208 -1.42 -8.58 0.56
CA LEU A 208 -1.55 -8.01 1.90
C LEU A 208 -0.34 -8.38 2.75
N ARG A 209 0.05 -9.66 2.73
CA ARG A 209 1.23 -10.14 3.46
C ARG A 209 2.50 -9.46 2.93
N MET A 210 2.67 -9.40 1.60
CA MET A 210 3.80 -8.74 0.96
C MET A 210 3.91 -7.28 1.41
N SER A 211 2.83 -6.50 1.30
CA SER A 211 2.83 -5.10 1.73
C SER A 211 3.19 -4.94 3.21
N ALA A 212 2.71 -5.83 4.07
CA ALA A 212 3.04 -5.80 5.49
C ALA A 212 4.51 -6.19 5.75
N MET A 213 5.04 -7.20 5.03
CA MET A 213 6.45 -7.61 5.12
C MET A 213 7.41 -6.51 4.63
N LEU A 214 7.01 -5.75 3.61
CA LEU A 214 7.79 -4.66 3.03
C LEU A 214 7.53 -3.31 3.72
N ALA A 215 6.78 -3.31 4.83
CA ALA A 215 6.39 -2.09 5.55
C ALA A 215 5.71 -1.03 4.68
N GLN A 216 5.05 -1.45 3.59
CA GLN A 216 4.31 -0.54 2.72
C GLN A 216 2.99 -0.14 3.39
N PRO A 217 2.61 1.14 3.37
CA PRO A 217 1.39 1.61 4.04
C PRO A 217 0.11 1.27 3.30
N ASP A 218 0.22 0.66 2.12
CA ASP A 218 -0.91 0.39 1.22
C ASP A 218 -2.03 -0.40 1.91
N TRP A 219 -1.68 -1.36 2.75
CA TRP A 219 -2.64 -2.15 3.49
C TRP A 219 -3.37 -1.37 4.62
N PHE A 220 -2.83 -0.23 5.08
CA PHE A 220 -3.55 0.65 6.02
C PHE A 220 -4.79 1.25 5.36
N GLY A 221 -4.74 1.54 4.06
CA GLY A 221 -5.89 2.02 3.31
C GLY A 221 -7.09 1.08 3.37
N LEU A 222 -6.87 -0.24 3.49
CA LEU A 222 -7.94 -1.21 3.64
C LEU A 222 -8.76 -1.03 4.93
N ILE A 223 -8.15 -0.53 6.02
CA ILE A 223 -8.87 -0.24 7.27
C ILE A 223 -9.99 0.76 6.99
N PHE A 224 -9.64 1.85 6.35
CA PHE A 224 -10.57 2.93 6.08
C PHE A 224 -11.56 2.55 4.96
N ALA A 225 -11.10 1.83 3.93
CA ALA A 225 -11.97 1.29 2.90
C ALA A 225 -13.03 0.34 3.50
N PHE A 226 -12.65 -0.56 4.40
CA PHE A 226 -13.60 -1.44 5.08
C PHE A 226 -14.49 -0.70 6.08
N ALA A 227 -14.01 0.37 6.72
CA ALA A 227 -14.86 1.23 7.51
C ALA A 227 -15.98 1.85 6.66
N ILE A 228 -15.64 2.35 5.46
CA ILE A 228 -16.62 2.87 4.50
C ILE A 228 -17.63 1.79 4.12
N LEU A 229 -17.16 0.56 3.79
CA LEU A 229 -18.07 -0.55 3.47
C LEU A 229 -19.03 -0.87 4.63
N VAL A 230 -18.52 -1.04 5.85
CA VAL A 230 -19.34 -1.37 7.03
C VAL A 230 -20.40 -0.29 7.29
N LEU A 231 -20.03 0.98 7.12
CA LEU A 231 -20.94 2.12 7.35
C LEU A 231 -22.01 2.26 6.27
N THR A 232 -21.78 1.77 5.05
CA THR A 232 -22.67 2.05 3.91
C THR A 232 -23.49 0.86 3.42
N LEU A 233 -23.00 -0.39 3.54
CA LEU A 233 -23.57 -1.58 2.87
C LEU A 233 -25.09 -1.75 3.03
N ASP A 234 -25.68 -1.42 4.18
CA ASP A 234 -27.13 -1.49 4.43
C ASP A 234 -27.77 -0.11 4.66
N TYR A 235 -26.98 0.95 4.61
CA TYR A 235 -27.47 2.30 4.84
C TYR A 235 -28.15 2.85 3.60
N ARG A 236 -29.37 3.35 3.73
CA ARG A 236 -30.19 3.76 2.59
C ARG A 236 -30.50 5.26 2.56
N PHE A 237 -29.84 6.05 3.36
CA PHE A 237 -30.06 7.50 3.46
C PHE A 237 -31.52 7.91 3.78
N GLU A 238 -32.27 7.04 4.44
CA GLU A 238 -33.64 7.35 4.87
C GLU A 238 -33.68 8.43 5.96
N GLN A 239 -32.63 8.45 6.79
CA GLN A 239 -32.43 9.43 7.85
C GLN A 239 -31.01 9.99 7.75
N LEU A 240 -30.81 11.21 8.21
CA LEU A 240 -29.47 11.77 8.39
C LEU A 240 -28.94 11.34 9.76
N GLU A 241 -27.84 10.61 9.75
CA GLU A 241 -27.16 10.14 10.96
C GLU A 241 -25.80 10.87 11.10
N PRO A 242 -25.73 12.01 11.84
CA PRO A 242 -24.53 12.84 11.88
C PRO A 242 -23.26 12.08 12.33
N GLY A 243 -23.39 11.17 13.30
CA GLY A 243 -22.27 10.35 13.77
C GLY A 243 -21.74 9.40 12.69
N ARG A 244 -22.64 8.80 11.89
CA ARG A 244 -22.25 7.95 10.75
C ARG A 244 -21.58 8.78 9.66
N PHE A 245 -22.09 9.98 9.38
CA PHE A 245 -21.52 10.89 8.39
C PHE A 245 -20.13 11.38 8.80
N ALA A 246 -19.95 11.72 10.07
CA ALA A 246 -18.62 12.07 10.58
C ALA A 246 -17.63 10.93 10.42
N LEU A 247 -18.01 9.69 10.73
CA LEU A 247 -17.16 8.52 10.54
C LEU A 247 -16.86 8.25 9.07
N LEU A 248 -17.85 8.37 8.16
CA LEU A 248 -17.64 8.24 6.73
C LEU A 248 -16.68 9.31 6.21
N PHE A 249 -16.86 10.56 6.64
CA PHE A 249 -15.96 11.64 6.27
C PHE A 249 -14.52 11.37 6.73
N LEU A 250 -14.35 11.02 8.01
CA LEU A 250 -13.02 10.69 8.57
C LEU A 250 -12.37 9.50 7.87
N ALA A 251 -13.13 8.43 7.61
CA ALA A 251 -12.61 7.27 6.89
C ALA A 251 -12.22 7.62 5.45
N THR A 252 -13.01 8.46 4.76
CA THR A 252 -12.71 8.92 3.40
C THR A 252 -11.46 9.81 3.36
N ALA A 253 -11.31 10.73 4.31
CA ALA A 253 -10.11 11.55 4.41
C ALA A 253 -8.88 10.67 4.71
N ALA A 254 -8.98 9.77 5.67
CA ALA A 254 -7.88 8.92 6.09
C ALA A 254 -7.43 7.94 5.00
N VAL A 255 -8.34 7.37 4.21
CA VAL A 255 -7.96 6.47 3.10
C VAL A 255 -7.15 7.21 2.03
N ILE A 256 -7.50 8.45 1.71
CA ILE A 256 -6.79 9.28 0.75
C ILE A 256 -5.41 9.70 1.32
N LEU A 257 -5.36 10.08 2.61
CA LEU A 257 -4.12 10.45 3.29
C LEU A 257 -3.18 9.25 3.47
N THR A 258 -3.68 8.03 3.50
CA THR A 258 -2.82 6.83 3.56
C THR A 258 -2.04 6.67 2.25
N ARG A 259 -2.73 6.70 1.13
CA ARG A 259 -2.14 6.64 -0.21
C ARG A 259 -3.10 7.35 -1.18
N ARG A 260 -2.59 8.33 -1.90
CA ARG A 260 -3.37 9.15 -2.85
C ARG A 260 -4.18 8.32 -3.84
N TRP A 261 -3.64 7.25 -4.38
CA TRP A 261 -4.33 6.43 -5.38
C TRP A 261 -5.53 5.63 -4.83
N TYR A 262 -5.75 5.57 -3.51
CA TYR A 262 -7.05 5.14 -2.98
C TYR A 262 -8.21 6.08 -3.37
N LEU A 263 -7.91 7.25 -3.93
CA LEU A 263 -8.94 8.12 -4.51
C LEU A 263 -9.75 7.41 -5.60
N TYR A 264 -9.12 6.51 -6.38
CA TYR A 264 -9.84 5.70 -7.38
C TYR A 264 -10.88 4.78 -6.73
N PHE A 265 -10.56 4.14 -5.61
CA PHE A 265 -11.54 3.39 -4.82
C PHE A 265 -12.65 4.30 -4.29
N VAL A 266 -12.32 5.44 -3.74
CA VAL A 266 -13.31 6.40 -3.19
C VAL A 266 -14.30 6.83 -4.27
N VAL A 267 -13.81 7.23 -5.43
CA VAL A 267 -14.65 7.64 -6.57
C VAL A 267 -15.46 6.44 -7.10
N GLY A 268 -14.80 5.31 -7.35
CA GLY A 268 -15.43 4.09 -7.87
C GLY A 268 -16.52 3.57 -6.94
N TYR A 269 -16.23 3.50 -5.65
CA TYR A 269 -17.17 3.00 -4.65
C TYR A 269 -18.36 3.93 -4.45
N TYR A 270 -18.15 5.23 -4.21
CA TYR A 270 -19.28 6.15 -3.98
C TYR A 270 -20.13 6.36 -5.22
N PHE A 271 -19.53 6.36 -6.42
CA PHE A 271 -20.28 6.37 -7.67
C PHE A 271 -21.18 5.13 -7.78
N SER A 272 -20.63 3.95 -7.58
CA SER A 272 -21.36 2.67 -7.69
C SER A 272 -22.47 2.57 -6.65
N TYR A 273 -22.15 2.96 -5.42
CA TYR A 273 -23.13 3.01 -4.32
C TYR A 273 -24.27 3.99 -4.60
N ALA A 274 -23.96 5.20 -5.06
CA ALA A 274 -24.95 6.20 -5.42
C ALA A 274 -25.85 5.72 -6.57
N LEU A 275 -25.26 5.14 -7.61
CA LEU A 275 -26.00 4.58 -8.75
C LEU A 275 -27.01 3.52 -8.29
N LEU A 276 -26.58 2.55 -7.47
CA LEU A 276 -27.47 1.51 -6.95
C LEU A 276 -28.55 2.07 -6.02
N LEU A 277 -28.22 3.08 -5.21
CA LEU A 277 -29.20 3.76 -4.37
C LEU A 277 -30.24 4.50 -5.21
N LEU A 278 -29.83 5.19 -6.27
CA LEU A 278 -30.73 5.88 -7.20
C LEU A 278 -31.65 4.87 -7.91
N VAL A 279 -31.12 3.76 -8.43
CA VAL A 279 -31.93 2.70 -9.05
C VAL A 279 -32.93 2.10 -8.06
N SER A 280 -32.52 1.86 -6.81
CA SER A 280 -33.42 1.35 -5.77
C SER A 280 -34.48 2.37 -5.38
N SER A 281 -34.13 3.65 -5.34
CA SER A 281 -35.05 4.75 -5.02
C SER A 281 -36.05 4.99 -6.16
N ALA A 282 -35.63 4.86 -7.43
CA ALA A 282 -36.55 4.93 -8.58
C ALA A 282 -37.59 3.80 -8.55
N LYS A 283 -37.20 2.59 -8.14
CA LYS A 283 -38.17 1.50 -7.91
C LYS A 283 -39.11 1.81 -6.75
N LEU A 284 -38.58 2.34 -5.64
CA LEU A 284 -39.36 2.70 -4.46
C LEU A 284 -40.36 3.84 -4.75
N ALA A 285 -40.02 4.76 -5.64
CA ALA A 285 -40.90 5.89 -6.01
C ALA A 285 -42.25 5.46 -6.58
N ARG A 286 -42.37 4.19 -7.05
CA ARG A 286 -43.64 3.64 -7.51
C ARG A 286 -44.62 3.30 -6.36
N THR A 287 -44.07 3.10 -5.16
CA THR A 287 -44.87 2.71 -3.97
C THR A 287 -44.80 3.78 -2.87
N ASP A 288 -43.67 4.45 -2.70
CA ASP A 288 -43.49 5.54 -1.73
C ASP A 288 -42.54 6.61 -2.31
N LYS A 289 -43.15 7.56 -3.00
CA LYS A 289 -42.45 8.69 -3.62
C LYS A 289 -41.75 9.60 -2.59
N ALA A 290 -42.40 9.82 -1.42
CA ALA A 290 -41.85 10.69 -0.40
C ALA A 290 -40.53 10.13 0.19
N LEU A 291 -40.51 8.83 0.49
CA LEU A 291 -39.34 8.16 0.98
C LEU A 291 -38.21 8.10 -0.08
N ALA A 292 -38.57 7.85 -1.35
CA ALA A 292 -37.61 7.85 -2.45
C ALA A 292 -36.91 9.20 -2.62
N VAL A 293 -37.70 10.30 -2.64
CA VAL A 293 -37.18 11.67 -2.72
C VAL A 293 -36.28 11.99 -1.51
N ARG A 294 -36.68 11.57 -0.31
CA ARG A 294 -35.91 11.78 0.92
C ARG A 294 -34.52 11.10 0.83
N ARG A 295 -34.45 9.84 0.35
CA ARG A 295 -33.18 9.12 0.16
C ARG A 295 -32.25 9.87 -0.79
N VAL A 296 -32.77 10.30 -1.93
CA VAL A 296 -31.97 11.01 -2.95
C VAL A 296 -31.51 12.37 -2.40
N ARG A 297 -32.40 13.14 -1.78
CA ARG A 297 -32.05 14.42 -1.15
C ARG A 297 -30.94 14.27 -0.11
N ASN A 298 -31.05 13.27 0.78
CA ASN A 298 -30.10 13.04 1.84
C ASN A 298 -28.74 12.56 1.28
N LEU A 299 -28.75 11.74 0.22
CA LEU A 299 -27.53 11.35 -0.50
C LEU A 299 -26.83 12.58 -1.11
N ILE A 300 -27.58 13.43 -1.81
CA ILE A 300 -27.04 14.67 -2.43
C ILE A 300 -26.48 15.60 -1.33
N ALA A 301 -27.23 15.82 -0.26
CA ALA A 301 -26.80 16.66 0.85
C ALA A 301 -25.50 16.13 1.47
N PHE A 302 -25.41 14.81 1.72
CA PHE A 302 -24.19 14.18 2.22
C PHE A 302 -23.04 14.36 1.22
N GLY A 303 -23.25 14.06 -0.06
CA GLY A 303 -22.22 14.15 -1.09
C GLY A 303 -21.65 15.57 -1.23
N LEU A 304 -22.53 16.60 -1.25
CA LEU A 304 -22.11 18.00 -1.33
C LEU A 304 -21.34 18.43 -0.06
N CYS A 305 -21.86 18.11 1.13
CA CYS A 305 -21.18 18.44 2.38
C CYS A 305 -19.81 17.73 2.48
N ALA A 306 -19.74 16.44 2.10
CA ALA A 306 -18.50 15.69 2.09
C ALA A 306 -17.49 16.26 1.09
N LEU A 307 -17.94 16.60 -0.13
CA LEU A 307 -17.07 17.20 -1.15
C LEU A 307 -16.48 18.53 -0.67
N VAL A 308 -17.33 19.44 -0.16
CA VAL A 308 -16.86 20.74 0.34
C VAL A 308 -15.87 20.56 1.50
N ALA A 309 -16.19 19.70 2.45
CA ALA A 309 -15.31 19.44 3.60
C ALA A 309 -13.98 18.77 3.17
N MET A 310 -14.02 17.82 2.22
CA MET A 310 -12.82 17.18 1.69
C MET A 310 -11.94 18.16 0.93
N VAL A 311 -12.53 19.00 0.07
CA VAL A 311 -11.78 20.04 -0.65
C VAL A 311 -11.17 21.03 0.34
N ALA A 312 -11.91 21.46 1.36
CA ALA A 312 -11.39 22.38 2.37
C ALA A 312 -10.25 21.78 3.20
N LEU A 313 -10.39 20.51 3.63
CA LEU A 313 -9.38 19.82 4.45
C LEU A 313 -8.12 19.46 3.65
N LEU A 314 -8.30 18.98 2.42
CA LEU A 314 -7.22 18.44 1.57
C LEU A 314 -6.88 19.39 0.41
N TRP A 315 -7.19 20.70 0.54
CA TRP A 315 -6.95 21.67 -0.52
C TRP A 315 -5.54 21.64 -1.12
N PRO A 316 -4.45 21.55 -0.33
CA PRO A 316 -3.10 21.47 -0.89
C PRO A 316 -2.92 20.27 -1.82
N MET A 317 -3.43 19.08 -1.43
CA MET A 317 -3.42 17.87 -2.24
C MET A 317 -4.31 18.00 -3.48
N VAL A 318 -5.54 18.53 -3.32
CA VAL A 318 -6.47 18.74 -4.44
C VAL A 318 -5.84 19.66 -5.49
N ARG A 319 -5.26 20.78 -5.05
CA ARG A 319 -4.56 21.73 -5.94
C ARG A 319 -3.45 21.04 -6.72
N LYS A 320 -2.64 20.21 -6.07
CA LYS A 320 -1.55 19.47 -6.71
C LYS A 320 -2.09 18.48 -7.75
N ILE A 321 -3.13 17.70 -7.39
CA ILE A 321 -3.75 16.72 -8.31
C ILE A 321 -4.32 17.41 -9.55
N LEU A 322 -4.91 18.60 -9.41
CA LEU A 322 -5.47 19.35 -10.54
C LEU A 322 -4.39 20.02 -11.43
N ALA A 323 -3.23 20.34 -10.85
CA ALA A 323 -2.15 21.03 -11.55
C ALA A 323 -1.11 20.10 -12.19
N PHE A 324 -1.07 18.83 -11.80
CA PHE A 324 -0.03 17.89 -12.19
C PHE A 324 -0.58 16.81 -13.13
N ASP A 325 0.06 16.61 -14.28
CA ASP A 325 -0.29 15.52 -15.20
C ASP A 325 0.37 14.22 -14.76
N TYR A 326 -0.43 13.41 -14.06
CA TYR A 326 0.01 12.10 -13.60
C TYR A 326 0.07 11.07 -14.72
N SER A 327 -0.69 11.27 -15.81
CA SER A 327 -0.67 10.33 -16.94
C SER A 327 0.65 10.43 -17.70
N ASP A 328 1.21 11.62 -17.83
CA ASP A 328 2.54 11.82 -18.40
C ASP A 328 3.61 11.17 -17.53
N ARG A 329 3.62 11.49 -16.22
CA ARG A 329 4.62 10.96 -15.28
C ARG A 329 4.64 9.44 -15.18
N TYR A 330 3.48 8.78 -15.29
CA TYR A 330 3.35 7.33 -15.14
C TYR A 330 3.10 6.61 -16.47
N SER A 331 3.27 7.30 -17.61
CA SER A 331 3.09 6.75 -18.97
C SER A 331 3.88 5.46 -19.19
N TYR A 332 5.08 5.41 -18.65
CA TYR A 332 5.96 4.25 -18.71
C TYR A 332 5.36 2.97 -18.10
N TYR A 333 4.62 3.11 -17.00
CA TYR A 333 3.95 1.99 -16.35
C TYR A 333 2.63 1.60 -17.03
N ASN A 334 2.23 2.28 -18.10
CA ASN A 334 1.02 1.97 -18.88
C ASN A 334 1.36 1.05 -20.06
N VAL A 335 1.68 -0.21 -19.74
CA VAL A 335 2.11 -1.22 -20.72
C VAL A 335 0.94 -2.11 -21.10
N GLY A 336 0.36 -1.93 -22.29
CA GLY A 336 -0.67 -2.83 -22.85
C GLY A 336 -2.12 -2.50 -22.43
N GLY A 337 -2.36 -1.44 -21.68
CA GLY A 337 -3.70 -0.91 -21.39
C GLY A 337 -4.62 -1.88 -20.63
N MET A 338 -5.93 -1.77 -20.86
CA MET A 338 -6.97 -2.54 -20.13
C MET A 338 -6.86 -4.06 -20.29
N ALA A 339 -6.42 -4.57 -21.44
CA ALA A 339 -6.31 -6.02 -21.65
C ALA A 339 -5.21 -6.62 -20.75
N THR A 340 -4.06 -5.97 -20.69
CA THR A 340 -2.95 -6.34 -19.80
C THR A 340 -3.37 -6.23 -18.34
N GLU A 341 -4.11 -5.19 -17.98
CA GLU A 341 -4.64 -5.01 -16.63
C GLU A 341 -5.54 -6.16 -16.20
N LEU A 342 -6.52 -6.54 -17.03
CA LEU A 342 -7.40 -7.68 -16.77
C LEU A 342 -6.63 -8.99 -16.66
N TYR A 343 -5.59 -9.16 -17.46
CA TYR A 343 -4.69 -10.29 -17.36
C TYR A 343 -3.97 -10.31 -16.01
N TYR A 344 -3.35 -9.20 -15.58
CA TYR A 344 -2.70 -9.11 -14.28
C TYR A 344 -3.65 -9.36 -13.12
N HIS A 345 -4.87 -8.83 -13.18
CA HIS A 345 -5.89 -9.10 -12.16
C HIS A 345 -6.27 -10.59 -12.12
N THR A 346 -6.38 -11.23 -13.28
CA THR A 346 -6.68 -12.68 -13.36
C THR A 346 -5.59 -13.51 -12.68
N LEU A 347 -4.33 -13.17 -12.91
CA LEU A 347 -3.19 -13.84 -12.31
C LEU A 347 -3.13 -13.62 -10.80
N ARG A 348 -3.27 -12.38 -10.35
CA ARG A 348 -3.09 -11.97 -8.95
C ARG A 348 -4.24 -12.41 -8.04
N ILE A 349 -5.46 -12.39 -8.54
CA ILE A 349 -6.64 -12.89 -7.81
C ILE A 349 -6.67 -14.42 -7.82
N GLY A 350 -6.30 -15.04 -8.95
CA GLY A 350 -6.24 -16.49 -9.11
C GLY A 350 -7.56 -17.13 -9.50
N LEU A 351 -7.45 -18.19 -10.30
CA LEU A 351 -8.59 -18.88 -10.93
C LEU A 351 -9.63 -19.38 -9.92
N LEU A 352 -9.19 -19.93 -8.78
CA LEU A 352 -10.10 -20.47 -7.76
C LEU A 352 -11.00 -19.38 -7.18
N ASN A 353 -10.50 -18.18 -6.98
CA ASN A 353 -11.27 -17.06 -6.49
C ASN A 353 -12.30 -16.60 -7.54
N PHE A 354 -11.94 -16.61 -8.83
CA PHE A 354 -12.89 -16.32 -9.90
C PHE A 354 -14.00 -17.37 -10.01
N ILE A 355 -13.70 -18.66 -9.77
CA ILE A 355 -14.72 -19.71 -9.69
C ILE A 355 -15.71 -19.41 -8.56
N LEU A 356 -15.21 -19.05 -7.38
CA LEU A 356 -16.07 -18.68 -6.25
C LEU A 356 -16.89 -17.42 -6.53
N ILE A 357 -16.30 -16.40 -7.12
CA ILE A 357 -17.02 -15.19 -7.59
C ILE A 357 -18.12 -15.58 -8.59
N GLY A 358 -17.80 -16.43 -9.57
CA GLY A 358 -18.78 -16.94 -10.55
C GLY A 358 -19.94 -17.67 -9.90
N LEU A 359 -19.68 -18.52 -8.90
CA LEU A 359 -20.73 -19.18 -8.12
C LEU A 359 -21.61 -18.17 -7.38
N GLY A 360 -21.03 -17.11 -6.81
CA GLY A 360 -21.77 -16.04 -6.16
C GLY A 360 -22.68 -15.27 -7.11
N ILE A 361 -22.17 -14.94 -8.29
CA ILE A 361 -22.94 -14.29 -9.36
C ILE A 361 -24.08 -15.18 -9.82
N ALA A 362 -23.82 -16.46 -10.10
CA ALA A 362 -24.85 -17.43 -10.49
C ALA A 362 -25.95 -17.59 -9.43
N ASP A 363 -25.58 -17.64 -8.14
CA ASP A 363 -26.55 -17.69 -7.04
C ASP A 363 -27.36 -16.39 -6.91
N ALA A 364 -26.73 -15.23 -7.16
CA ALA A 364 -27.42 -13.94 -7.19
C ALA A 364 -28.48 -13.87 -8.30
N PHE A 365 -28.18 -14.41 -9.50
CA PHE A 365 -29.15 -14.55 -10.59
C PHE A 365 -30.30 -15.48 -10.20
N ARG A 366 -29.99 -16.65 -9.67
CA ARG A 366 -31.00 -17.62 -9.23
C ARG A 366 -31.95 -17.07 -8.16
N ARG A 367 -31.41 -16.28 -7.20
CA ARG A 367 -32.17 -15.72 -6.07
C ARG A 367 -32.67 -14.31 -6.29
N LYS A 368 -32.35 -13.70 -7.42
CA LYS A 368 -32.69 -12.29 -7.73
C LYS A 368 -32.14 -11.31 -6.69
N ARG A 369 -30.92 -11.56 -6.17
CA ARG A 369 -30.23 -10.75 -5.14
C ARG A 369 -28.99 -10.06 -5.71
N PHE A 370 -29.20 -9.11 -6.63
CA PHE A 370 -28.11 -8.51 -7.41
C PHE A 370 -27.35 -7.39 -6.72
N ALA A 371 -27.89 -6.78 -5.64
CA ALA A 371 -27.36 -5.54 -5.11
C ALA A 371 -25.87 -5.61 -4.72
N LEU A 372 -25.46 -6.70 -4.02
CA LEU A 372 -24.08 -6.85 -3.56
C LEU A 372 -23.11 -7.14 -4.71
N PRO A 373 -23.35 -8.17 -5.58
CA PRO A 373 -22.49 -8.40 -6.74
C PRO A 373 -22.44 -7.20 -7.70
N ALA A 374 -23.57 -6.49 -7.89
CA ALA A 374 -23.61 -5.29 -8.72
C ALA A 374 -22.76 -4.17 -8.13
N LEU A 375 -22.76 -3.99 -6.80
CA LEU A 375 -21.91 -3.00 -6.15
C LEU A 375 -20.42 -3.32 -6.38
N GLY A 376 -19.99 -4.55 -6.08
CA GLY A 376 -18.60 -4.94 -6.28
C GLY A 376 -18.17 -4.90 -7.75
N ALA A 377 -19.00 -5.37 -8.67
CA ALA A 377 -18.67 -5.35 -10.11
C ALA A 377 -18.61 -3.93 -10.70
N CYS A 378 -19.55 -3.05 -10.29
CA CYS A 378 -19.57 -1.67 -10.76
C CYS A 378 -18.37 -0.88 -10.19
N GLU A 379 -18.08 -1.03 -8.90
CA GLU A 379 -16.91 -0.41 -8.26
C GLU A 379 -15.61 -0.87 -8.92
N LEU A 380 -15.43 -2.18 -9.11
CA LEU A 380 -14.28 -2.72 -9.80
C LEU A 380 -14.12 -2.15 -11.21
N ALA A 381 -15.20 -2.12 -11.99
CA ALA A 381 -15.17 -1.59 -13.35
C ALA A 381 -14.79 -0.10 -13.39
N VAL A 382 -15.38 0.71 -12.52
CA VAL A 382 -15.08 2.16 -12.48
C VAL A 382 -13.64 2.39 -12.03
N SER A 383 -13.20 1.72 -10.96
CA SER A 383 -11.83 1.85 -10.44
C SER A 383 -10.79 1.39 -11.46
N LEU A 384 -11.02 0.28 -12.18
CA LEU A 384 -10.15 -0.20 -13.25
C LEU A 384 -10.06 0.81 -14.40
N VAL A 385 -11.18 1.31 -14.88
CA VAL A 385 -11.19 2.30 -15.98
C VAL A 385 -10.45 3.57 -15.59
N LEU A 386 -10.64 4.05 -14.38
CA LEU A 386 -9.97 5.26 -13.91
C LEU A 386 -8.47 5.04 -13.73
N PHE A 387 -8.07 3.91 -13.16
CA PHE A 387 -6.67 3.62 -12.85
C PHE A 387 -5.84 3.35 -14.11
N THR A 388 -6.37 2.54 -15.05
CA THR A 388 -5.68 2.16 -16.29
C THR A 388 -5.51 3.30 -17.29
N ARG A 389 -6.19 4.43 -17.08
CA ARG A 389 -5.92 5.67 -17.85
C ARG A 389 -4.57 6.29 -17.51
N VAL A 390 -4.02 5.97 -16.35
CA VAL A 390 -2.76 6.53 -15.86
C VAL A 390 -1.64 5.51 -15.96
N GLN A 391 -1.87 4.28 -15.46
CA GLN A 391 -0.86 3.22 -15.43
C GLN A 391 -1.50 1.85 -15.26
N ASN A 392 -0.72 0.78 -15.48
CA ASN A 392 -1.12 -0.56 -15.05
C ASN A 392 -0.85 -0.75 -13.55
N THR A 393 -1.60 -1.67 -12.93
CA THR A 393 -1.53 -1.93 -11.50
C THR A 393 -0.23 -2.64 -11.11
N GLY A 394 0.52 -2.07 -10.20
CA GLY A 394 1.61 -2.78 -9.50
C GLY A 394 1.07 -3.78 -8.47
N SER A 395 1.94 -4.64 -7.95
CA SER A 395 1.54 -5.69 -6.99
C SER A 395 0.90 -5.13 -5.71
N HIS A 396 1.49 -4.10 -5.11
CA HIS A 396 0.97 -3.44 -3.91
C HIS A 396 -0.33 -2.66 -4.17
N GLN A 397 -0.50 -2.13 -5.38
CA GLN A 397 -1.70 -1.39 -5.78
C GLN A 397 -2.93 -2.29 -5.96
N MET A 398 -2.76 -3.63 -6.02
CA MET A 398 -3.88 -4.58 -5.97
C MET A 398 -4.77 -4.41 -4.73
N LEU A 399 -4.22 -3.87 -3.64
CA LEU A 399 -4.97 -3.62 -2.41
C LEU A 399 -6.11 -2.60 -2.61
N LEU A 400 -5.97 -1.69 -3.56
CA LEU A 400 -7.01 -0.76 -3.96
C LEU A 400 -8.30 -1.46 -4.44
N PHE A 401 -8.16 -2.56 -5.18
CA PHE A 401 -9.28 -3.29 -5.79
C PHE A 401 -9.83 -4.40 -4.88
N LEU A 402 -9.11 -4.72 -3.79
CA LEU A 402 -9.55 -5.79 -2.88
C LEU A 402 -10.93 -5.58 -2.27
N PRO A 403 -11.38 -4.37 -1.90
CA PRO A 403 -12.73 -4.17 -1.38
C PRO A 403 -13.82 -4.67 -2.35
N ALA A 404 -13.68 -4.39 -3.66
CA ALA A 404 -14.60 -4.87 -4.69
C ALA A 404 -14.55 -6.40 -4.86
N TYR A 405 -13.34 -6.94 -5.05
CA TYR A 405 -13.16 -8.39 -5.14
C TYR A 405 -13.68 -9.11 -3.90
N PHE A 406 -13.49 -8.51 -2.74
CA PHE A 406 -13.95 -9.09 -1.48
C PHE A 406 -15.48 -9.16 -1.40
N LEU A 407 -16.19 -8.12 -1.83
CA LEU A 407 -17.65 -8.16 -1.90
C LEU A 407 -18.15 -9.26 -2.86
N LEU A 408 -17.51 -9.41 -4.00
CA LEU A 408 -17.82 -10.46 -4.97
C LEU A 408 -17.50 -11.86 -4.41
N PHE A 409 -16.35 -12.02 -3.77
CA PHE A 409 -15.94 -13.25 -3.11
C PHE A 409 -16.90 -13.66 -1.99
N LEU A 410 -17.33 -12.70 -1.16
CA LEU A 410 -18.29 -12.98 -0.08
C LEU A 410 -19.65 -13.47 -0.59
N ALA A 411 -20.08 -13.01 -1.76
CA ALA A 411 -21.28 -13.57 -2.41
C ALA A 411 -21.07 -15.06 -2.77
N GLY A 412 -19.89 -15.42 -3.27
CA GLY A 412 -19.51 -16.81 -3.56
C GLY A 412 -19.40 -17.67 -2.31
N ALA A 413 -18.74 -17.14 -1.28
CA ALA A 413 -18.63 -17.81 0.01
C ALA A 413 -20.01 -18.09 0.64
N ALA A 414 -20.96 -17.16 0.48
CA ALA A 414 -22.33 -17.36 0.95
C ALA A 414 -23.05 -18.46 0.16
N ALA A 415 -22.90 -18.49 -1.17
CA ALA A 415 -23.47 -19.53 -2.01
C ALA A 415 -22.92 -20.92 -1.65
N LEU A 416 -21.60 -20.98 -1.40
CA LEU A 416 -20.92 -22.19 -0.96
C LEU A 416 -21.42 -22.67 0.42
N ALA A 417 -21.45 -21.79 1.41
CA ALA A 417 -21.90 -22.10 2.75
C ALA A 417 -23.35 -22.63 2.80
N GLU A 418 -24.24 -22.08 1.97
CA GLU A 418 -25.61 -22.59 1.84
C GLU A 418 -25.72 -23.92 1.08
N GLY A 419 -24.86 -24.13 0.08
CA GLY A 419 -24.76 -25.42 -0.63
C GLY A 419 -24.41 -26.57 0.31
N ILE A 420 -23.48 -26.34 1.21
CA ILE A 420 -23.00 -27.29 2.22
C ILE A 420 -24.08 -27.59 3.27
N GLU A 421 -24.83 -26.57 3.69
CA GLU A 421 -25.92 -26.78 4.65
C GLU A 421 -27.00 -27.72 4.11
N ARG A 422 -27.23 -27.71 2.81
CA ARG A 422 -28.18 -28.60 2.15
C ARG A 422 -27.69 -30.04 2.01
N ARG A 423 -26.39 -30.29 1.96
CA ARG A 423 -25.78 -31.59 1.70
C ARG A 423 -24.78 -31.95 2.80
N LYS A 424 -25.28 -32.52 3.90
CA LYS A 424 -24.45 -32.89 5.08
C LYS A 424 -23.23 -33.75 4.71
N ALA A 425 -23.33 -34.61 3.68
CA ALA A 425 -22.22 -35.43 3.19
C ALA A 425 -21.05 -34.60 2.62
N LEU A 426 -21.26 -33.36 2.21
CA LEU A 426 -20.21 -32.48 1.68
C LEU A 426 -19.46 -31.71 2.78
N LYS A 427 -19.84 -31.82 4.04
CA LYS A 427 -19.18 -31.10 5.13
C LYS A 427 -17.70 -31.45 5.25
N LEU A 428 -17.34 -32.71 5.11
CA LEU A 428 -15.94 -33.15 5.16
C LEU A 428 -15.14 -32.60 3.96
N GLY A 429 -15.70 -32.69 2.76
CA GLY A 429 -15.08 -32.11 1.55
C GLY A 429 -14.87 -30.60 1.65
N TYR A 430 -15.79 -29.93 2.29
CA TYR A 430 -15.69 -28.50 2.54
C TYR A 430 -14.57 -28.14 3.55
N TRP A 431 -14.46 -28.87 4.65
CA TRP A 431 -13.35 -28.68 5.55
C TRP A 431 -12.02 -28.97 4.89
N ALA A 432 -11.96 -30.04 4.10
CA ALA A 432 -10.79 -30.34 3.30
C ALA A 432 -10.47 -29.21 2.31
N PHE A 433 -11.50 -28.71 1.59
CA PHE A 433 -11.34 -27.57 0.69
C PHE A 433 -10.87 -26.30 1.44
N THR A 434 -11.48 -25.97 2.58
CA THR A 434 -11.09 -24.79 3.37
C THR A 434 -9.64 -24.91 3.85
N LEU A 435 -9.24 -26.09 4.29
CA LEU A 435 -7.87 -26.37 4.72
C LEU A 435 -6.90 -26.29 3.54
N VAL A 436 -7.22 -26.94 2.41
CA VAL A 436 -6.41 -26.89 1.19
C VAL A 436 -6.31 -25.46 0.66
N PHE A 437 -7.41 -24.72 0.65
CA PHE A 437 -7.44 -23.34 0.24
C PHE A 437 -6.57 -22.46 1.16
N ALA A 438 -6.74 -22.56 2.46
CA ALA A 438 -5.93 -21.82 3.43
C ALA A 438 -4.44 -22.17 3.34
N VAL A 439 -4.12 -23.46 3.13
CA VAL A 439 -2.75 -23.95 2.95
C VAL A 439 -2.21 -23.51 1.60
N SER A 440 -2.97 -23.63 0.50
CA SER A 440 -2.50 -23.27 -0.84
C SER A 440 -2.24 -21.77 -0.99
N VAL A 441 -3.05 -20.92 -0.36
CA VAL A 441 -2.80 -19.47 -0.34
C VAL A 441 -1.57 -19.11 0.51
N ARG A 442 -1.23 -19.89 1.53
CA ARG A 442 -0.04 -19.68 2.37
C ARG A 442 1.21 -20.36 1.85
N CYS A 443 1.06 -21.54 1.26
CA CYS A 443 2.13 -22.36 0.74
C CYS A 443 2.23 -22.25 -0.79
N SER A 444 1.89 -21.10 -1.34
CA SER A 444 1.95 -20.82 -2.77
C SER A 444 3.27 -21.28 -3.44
N PRO A 445 4.45 -21.23 -2.80
CA PRO A 445 5.64 -21.89 -3.33
C PRO A 445 5.48 -23.41 -3.49
N LEU A 446 4.73 -24.07 -2.59
CA LEU A 446 4.50 -25.52 -2.67
C LEU A 446 3.46 -25.90 -3.73
N THR A 447 2.41 -25.10 -3.88
CA THR A 447 1.38 -25.30 -4.93
C THR A 447 1.93 -25.10 -6.33
N VAL A 448 2.90 -24.22 -6.48
CA VAL A 448 3.55 -23.94 -7.77
C VAL A 448 4.52 -25.06 -8.15
N VAL A 449 5.25 -25.60 -7.19
CA VAL A 449 6.17 -26.72 -7.40
C VAL A 449 5.41 -28.02 -7.69
N ALA A 450 4.16 -28.14 -7.24
CA ALA A 450 3.34 -29.34 -7.41
C ALA A 450 2.45 -29.34 -8.67
N LEU A 451 2.37 -28.21 -9.40
CA LEU A 451 1.60 -28.16 -10.63
C LEU A 451 2.44 -28.63 -11.81
N PRO A 452 1.92 -29.54 -12.66
CA PRO A 452 2.58 -29.95 -13.90
C PRO A 452 2.92 -28.75 -14.78
N ASP A 453 4.09 -28.75 -15.42
CA ASP A 453 4.59 -27.64 -16.24
C ASP A 453 3.58 -27.23 -17.33
N PHE A 454 2.88 -28.19 -17.93
CA PHE A 454 1.87 -27.85 -18.92
C PHE A 454 0.72 -27.00 -18.38
N LEU A 455 0.35 -27.13 -17.10
CA LEU A 455 -0.64 -26.25 -16.45
C LEU A 455 -0.08 -24.87 -16.16
N ILE A 456 1.20 -24.79 -15.88
CA ILE A 456 1.91 -23.53 -15.65
C ILE A 456 2.03 -22.76 -16.97
N ASP A 457 2.33 -23.46 -18.08
CA ASP A 457 2.56 -22.82 -19.39
C ASP A 457 1.26 -22.45 -20.13
N HIS A 458 0.18 -23.21 -19.91
CA HIS A 458 -1.10 -22.98 -20.62
C HIS A 458 -2.13 -22.18 -19.81
N PHE A 459 -1.95 -22.08 -18.49
CA PHE A 459 -2.80 -21.27 -17.63
C PHE A 459 -1.95 -20.19 -16.95
N PRO A 460 -2.52 -19.00 -16.71
CA PRO A 460 -1.79 -17.88 -16.11
C PRO A 460 -1.45 -18.09 -14.61
N LEU A 461 -0.99 -19.30 -14.27
CA LEU A 461 -0.62 -19.68 -12.89
C LEU A 461 0.84 -19.33 -12.58
N LYS A 462 1.69 -19.27 -13.61
CA LYS A 462 3.14 -19.03 -13.49
C LYS A 462 3.45 -17.68 -12.80
N SER A 463 2.74 -16.63 -13.16
CA SER A 463 3.01 -15.31 -12.61
C SER A 463 2.48 -15.12 -11.19
N THR A 464 1.42 -15.82 -10.79
CA THR A 464 1.01 -15.84 -9.37
C THR A 464 2.11 -16.42 -8.51
N ALA A 465 2.82 -17.41 -9.05
CA ALA A 465 3.97 -18.04 -8.41
C ALA A 465 5.19 -17.12 -8.34
N GLU A 466 5.48 -16.41 -9.42
CA GLU A 466 6.57 -15.44 -9.48
C GLU A 466 6.31 -14.27 -8.55
N PHE A 467 5.08 -13.74 -8.53
CA PHE A 467 4.69 -12.69 -7.59
C PHE A 467 4.75 -13.11 -6.13
N VAL A 468 4.51 -14.36 -5.82
CA VAL A 468 4.64 -14.89 -4.45
C VAL A 468 6.11 -15.16 -4.09
N ARG A 469 6.95 -15.49 -5.06
CA ARG A 469 8.40 -15.57 -4.87
C ARG A 469 9.05 -14.22 -4.59
N LEU A 470 8.50 -13.15 -5.14
CA LEU A 470 8.96 -11.77 -4.90
C LEU A 470 8.72 -11.30 -3.45
N ASP A 471 7.95 -12.03 -2.65
CA ASP A 471 7.68 -11.75 -1.23
C ASP A 471 8.93 -11.67 -0.33
N GLY A 472 10.12 -11.90 -0.84
CA GLY A 472 11.30 -11.84 0.00
C GLY A 472 12.62 -12.22 -0.66
N LEU A 473 12.63 -12.57 -1.95
CA LEU A 473 13.83 -13.15 -2.55
C LEU A 473 14.83 -12.13 -3.10
N THR A 474 14.38 -10.95 -3.50
CA THR A 474 15.25 -9.93 -4.11
C THR A 474 15.87 -8.97 -3.11
N CYS A 475 15.30 -8.91 -1.91
CA CYS A 475 15.75 -7.97 -0.88
C CYS A 475 16.34 -8.70 0.35
N ASP A 476 16.24 -10.04 0.42
CA ASP A 476 16.88 -10.83 1.46
C ASP A 476 18.36 -11.00 1.11
N ARG A 477 19.23 -10.34 1.87
CA ARG A 477 20.63 -10.14 1.55
C ARG A 477 21.53 -11.11 2.31
N ARG A 478 22.31 -11.90 1.55
CA ARG A 478 23.46 -12.64 2.10
C ARG A 478 24.76 -11.84 2.01
N ASP A 479 24.73 -10.72 1.28
CA ASP A 479 25.84 -9.83 0.97
C ASP A 479 25.73 -8.47 1.69
N LEU A 480 24.98 -8.41 2.80
CA LEU A 480 24.73 -7.16 3.53
C LEU A 480 26.04 -6.51 4.02
N SER A 481 26.96 -7.30 4.56
CA SER A 481 28.26 -6.80 5.03
C SER A 481 29.12 -6.21 3.92
N GLN A 482 29.02 -6.78 2.72
CA GLN A 482 29.73 -6.27 1.55
C GLN A 482 29.10 -4.97 1.03
N LEU A 483 27.76 -4.88 1.01
CA LEU A 483 27.05 -3.62 0.69
C LEU A 483 27.44 -2.51 1.67
N GLN A 484 27.50 -2.82 2.96
CA GLN A 484 27.94 -1.89 3.99
C GLN A 484 29.38 -1.43 3.74
N ALA A 485 30.29 -2.34 3.40
CA ALA A 485 31.68 -2.01 3.07
C ALA A 485 31.80 -1.08 1.85
N VAL A 486 31.01 -1.31 0.80
CA VAL A 486 30.94 -0.39 -0.36
C VAL A 486 30.43 0.99 0.06
N THR A 487 29.38 1.04 0.87
CA THR A 487 28.78 2.29 1.36
C THR A 487 29.76 3.07 2.24
N GLU A 488 30.43 2.40 3.17
CA GLU A 488 31.44 2.99 4.03
C GLU A 488 32.62 3.54 3.21
N TRP A 489 33.09 2.78 2.23
CA TRP A 489 34.18 3.23 1.35
C TRP A 489 33.80 4.50 0.61
N LEU A 490 32.62 4.52 -0.05
CA LEU A 490 32.12 5.71 -0.74
C LEU A 490 31.95 6.90 0.21
N SER A 491 31.42 6.68 1.40
CA SER A 491 31.19 7.74 2.38
C SER A 491 32.47 8.43 2.83
N VAL A 492 33.57 7.68 2.93
CA VAL A 492 34.91 8.21 3.32
C VAL A 492 35.59 8.95 2.16
N HIS A 493 35.39 8.50 0.91
CA HIS A 493 36.10 9.04 -0.24
C HIS A 493 35.35 10.15 -1.00
N LEU A 494 34.04 10.33 -0.68
CA LEU A 494 33.24 11.44 -1.21
C LEU A 494 33.28 12.63 -0.26
N GLY A 495 33.90 13.71 -0.72
CA GLY A 495 33.89 15.00 -0.04
C GLY A 495 32.51 15.68 -0.06
N ASP A 496 32.45 16.88 0.50
CA ASP A 496 31.24 17.71 0.46
C ASP A 496 30.96 18.17 -0.96
N GLY A 497 29.76 17.91 -1.45
CA GLY A 497 29.33 18.24 -2.82
C GLY A 497 29.81 17.27 -3.89
N GLU A 498 30.64 16.27 -3.55
CA GLU A 498 31.00 15.21 -4.49
C GLU A 498 29.94 14.11 -4.50
N THR A 499 29.74 13.49 -5.67
CA THR A 499 28.73 12.43 -5.88
C THR A 499 29.35 11.18 -6.49
N ALA A 500 28.69 10.05 -6.26
CA ALA A 500 28.90 8.83 -7.02
C ALA A 500 27.63 8.53 -7.84
N TYR A 501 27.80 7.86 -8.97
CA TYR A 501 26.69 7.38 -9.79
C TYR A 501 26.75 5.86 -9.91
N MET A 502 25.71 5.18 -9.45
CA MET A 502 25.57 3.75 -9.64
C MET A 502 24.88 3.48 -10.97
N ILE A 503 25.54 2.76 -11.89
CA ILE A 503 25.04 2.52 -13.25
C ILE A 503 23.93 1.47 -13.26
N THR A 504 23.71 0.79 -12.16
CA THR A 504 22.72 -0.29 -12.00
C THR A 504 21.53 0.20 -11.17
N ASP A 505 20.30 -0.05 -11.65
CA ASP A 505 19.05 0.15 -10.89
C ASP A 505 18.16 -1.08 -11.01
N ASP A 506 18.66 -2.21 -10.54
CA ASP A 506 17.97 -3.48 -10.55
C ASP A 506 17.37 -3.80 -9.17
N MET A 507 16.46 -4.76 -9.12
CA MET A 507 15.88 -5.22 -7.84
C MET A 507 16.93 -5.81 -6.90
N LEU A 508 18.02 -6.39 -7.46
CA LEU A 508 19.10 -6.96 -6.67
C LEU A 508 20.06 -5.87 -6.18
N TYR A 509 20.41 -4.94 -7.06
CA TYR A 509 21.34 -3.85 -6.76
C TYR A 509 20.87 -2.53 -7.35
N ASN A 510 20.67 -1.54 -6.49
CA ASN A 510 20.28 -0.18 -6.86
C ASN A 510 20.85 0.84 -5.86
N PRO A 511 20.85 2.13 -6.19
CA PRO A 511 21.36 3.17 -5.29
C PRO A 511 20.68 3.18 -3.93
N GLY A 512 19.39 2.84 -3.87
CA GLY A 512 18.64 2.75 -2.61
C GLY A 512 19.20 1.71 -1.65
N HIS A 513 19.75 0.60 -2.15
CA HIS A 513 20.39 -0.41 -1.30
C HIS A 513 21.66 0.14 -0.64
N LEU A 514 22.52 0.84 -1.39
CA LEU A 514 23.72 1.46 -0.83
C LEU A 514 23.39 2.61 0.12
N ARG A 515 22.38 3.45 -0.19
CA ARG A 515 21.96 4.53 0.72
C ARG A 515 21.40 4.02 2.04
N ASN A 516 20.73 2.86 2.03
CA ASN A 516 19.88 2.41 3.13
C ASN A 516 20.41 1.20 3.90
N CYS A 517 21.53 0.58 3.49
CA CYS A 517 22.06 -0.60 4.18
C CYS A 517 22.63 -0.30 5.58
N LEU A 518 22.84 0.97 5.90
CA LEU A 518 23.29 1.45 7.23
C LEU A 518 22.18 2.20 7.99
N LEU A 519 20.91 2.11 7.58
CA LEU A 519 19.83 2.79 8.30
C LEU A 519 19.85 2.50 9.81
N PRO A 520 19.63 3.52 10.67
CA PRO A 520 19.11 4.87 10.39
C PRO A 520 20.16 5.87 9.84
N GLU A 521 21.42 5.53 9.79
CA GLU A 521 22.45 6.36 9.19
C GLU A 521 22.40 6.29 7.68
N GLN A 522 22.45 7.44 7.03
CA GLN A 522 22.41 7.56 5.57
C GLN A 522 23.61 8.38 5.06
N PRO A 523 24.84 7.85 5.16
CA PRO A 523 26.04 8.62 4.85
C PRO A 523 26.15 9.01 3.37
N LEU A 524 25.38 8.33 2.48
CA LEU A 524 25.31 8.62 1.04
C LEU A 524 24.05 9.41 0.63
N ASP A 525 23.25 9.91 1.59
CA ASP A 525 22.11 10.77 1.26
C ASP A 525 22.59 12.05 0.57
N GLY A 526 21.98 12.40 -0.54
CA GLY A 526 22.40 13.50 -1.40
C GLY A 526 23.70 13.26 -2.18
N LYS A 527 24.47 12.20 -1.89
CA LYS A 527 25.74 11.88 -2.60
C LYS A 527 25.60 10.76 -3.65
N LEU A 528 24.53 9.99 -3.58
CA LEU A 528 24.25 8.90 -4.54
C LEU A 528 22.84 9.09 -5.13
N PRO A 529 22.70 9.78 -6.28
CA PRO A 529 21.41 9.98 -6.92
C PRO A 529 20.80 8.66 -7.42
N ASP A 530 19.49 8.70 -7.74
CA ASP A 530 18.82 7.56 -8.36
C ASP A 530 19.39 7.31 -9.77
N SER A 531 19.54 6.03 -10.10
CA SER A 531 20.05 5.61 -11.40
C SER A 531 18.97 5.68 -12.47
N PHE A 532 19.43 5.55 -13.69
CA PHE A 532 18.63 5.51 -14.90
C PHE A 532 18.38 4.06 -15.30
N SER A 533 17.21 3.53 -15.01
CA SER A 533 16.90 2.14 -15.31
C SER A 533 15.79 1.95 -16.33
N VAL A 534 14.96 2.97 -16.53
CA VAL A 534 13.64 2.74 -17.10
C VAL A 534 13.40 3.66 -18.29
N PRO A 535 13.02 3.13 -19.49
CA PRO A 535 12.60 3.96 -20.61
C PRO A 535 11.33 4.72 -20.22
N GLY A 536 11.36 6.03 -20.11
CA GLY A 536 10.19 6.82 -19.73
C GLY A 536 10.47 7.87 -18.67
N THR A 537 11.64 7.84 -18.03
CA THR A 537 12.19 9.06 -17.48
C THR A 537 12.63 9.89 -18.69
N HIS A 538 11.89 10.96 -18.97
CA HIS A 538 12.08 11.79 -20.16
C HIS A 538 13.43 12.51 -20.21
N ASN A 539 14.36 12.22 -19.30
CA ASN A 539 15.65 12.90 -19.21
C ASN A 539 16.76 11.90 -18.88
N PHE A 540 17.86 11.99 -19.62
CA PHE A 540 19.09 11.34 -19.22
C PHE A 540 19.60 11.96 -17.90
N PRO A 541 20.03 11.15 -16.91
CA PRO A 541 20.49 11.68 -15.64
C PRO A 541 21.90 12.30 -15.81
N MET A 542 21.95 13.60 -16.03
CA MET A 542 23.21 14.33 -16.25
C MET A 542 24.17 14.22 -15.04
N SER A 543 23.68 13.89 -13.87
CA SER A 543 24.48 13.54 -12.68
C SER A 543 25.48 12.39 -12.93
N PHE A 544 25.29 11.57 -13.95
CA PHE A 544 26.28 10.60 -14.38
C PHE A 544 27.61 11.26 -14.80
N PHE A 545 27.54 12.37 -15.51
CA PHE A 545 28.72 13.11 -15.98
C PHE A 545 29.36 13.95 -14.87
N GLU A 546 28.61 14.29 -13.82
CA GLU A 546 29.08 15.10 -12.69
C GLU A 546 29.70 14.25 -11.59
N ALA A 547 29.45 12.92 -11.60
CA ALA A 547 29.88 12.03 -10.56
C ALA A 547 31.41 11.86 -10.54
N LYS A 548 32.00 11.97 -9.33
CA LYS A 548 33.41 11.64 -9.09
C LYS A 548 33.66 10.15 -9.26
N TYR A 549 32.73 9.33 -8.81
CA TYR A 549 32.85 7.88 -8.90
C TYR A 549 31.68 7.28 -9.70
N GLY A 550 32.03 6.43 -10.69
CA GLY A 550 31.10 5.49 -11.31
C GLY A 550 31.12 4.16 -10.60
N VAL A 551 29.94 3.60 -10.28
CA VAL A 551 29.82 2.28 -9.63
C VAL A 551 29.17 1.31 -10.60
N THR A 552 29.86 0.23 -10.93
CA THR A 552 29.39 -0.85 -11.81
C THR A 552 29.25 -2.16 -11.03
N VAL A 553 28.39 -3.04 -11.53
CA VAL A 553 28.19 -4.39 -11.00
C VAL A 553 28.42 -5.40 -12.12
N ASP A 554 29.26 -6.38 -11.90
CA ASP A 554 29.57 -7.43 -12.86
C ASP A 554 29.34 -8.83 -12.26
N PRO A 555 28.61 -9.75 -12.94
CA PRO A 555 27.83 -9.49 -14.16
C PRO A 555 26.73 -8.48 -13.91
N TYR A 556 26.31 -7.76 -14.96
CA TYR A 556 25.19 -6.82 -14.82
C TYR A 556 23.91 -7.58 -14.41
N PRO A 557 23.26 -7.24 -13.29
CA PRO A 557 22.06 -7.95 -12.85
C PRO A 557 20.86 -7.58 -13.73
N LEU A 558 20.25 -8.59 -14.35
CA LEU A 558 19.04 -8.46 -15.16
C LEU A 558 17.90 -9.19 -14.43
N SER A 559 17.19 -8.51 -13.54
CA SER A 559 15.97 -9.05 -12.91
C SER A 559 14.76 -8.89 -13.80
N TYR A 560 14.77 -7.91 -14.66
CA TYR A 560 13.76 -7.69 -15.69
C TYR A 560 14.31 -8.23 -17.00
N ALA A 561 13.71 -9.29 -17.54
CA ALA A 561 14.07 -9.84 -18.84
C ALA A 561 13.62 -8.87 -19.95
N SER A 562 14.26 -7.70 -20.06
CA SER A 562 14.00 -6.79 -21.16
C SER A 562 15.28 -6.27 -21.76
N ASP A 563 15.44 -6.52 -23.05
CA ASP A 563 16.50 -5.92 -23.88
C ASP A 563 16.40 -4.37 -23.96
N THR A 564 15.41 -3.80 -23.29
CA THR A 564 15.10 -2.36 -23.30
C THR A 564 15.57 -1.66 -22.03
N GLU A 565 16.31 -2.33 -21.14
CA GLU A 565 16.84 -1.70 -19.94
C GLU A 565 17.95 -0.71 -20.29
N LEU A 566 17.67 0.58 -20.10
CA LEU A 566 18.62 1.65 -20.45
C LEU A 566 19.86 1.62 -19.56
N GLY A 567 19.75 1.20 -18.31
CA GLY A 567 20.89 1.01 -17.42
C GLY A 567 21.89 -0.03 -17.94
N HIS A 568 21.40 -1.12 -18.52
CA HIS A 568 22.27 -2.12 -19.16
C HIS A 568 23.06 -1.54 -20.35
N LYS A 569 22.40 -0.73 -21.17
CA LYS A 569 23.03 -0.04 -22.31
C LYS A 569 24.03 1.01 -21.86
N LEU A 570 23.70 1.76 -20.80
CA LEU A 570 24.65 2.70 -20.18
C LEU A 570 25.88 1.95 -19.65
N ASN A 571 25.69 0.82 -18.97
CA ASN A 571 26.79 0.00 -18.47
C ASN A 571 27.67 -0.53 -19.60
N ALA A 572 27.10 -1.01 -20.69
CA ALA A 572 27.84 -1.48 -21.86
C ALA A 572 28.65 -0.34 -22.50
N LYS A 573 28.04 0.84 -22.66
CA LYS A 573 28.73 2.01 -23.23
C LYS A 573 29.80 2.55 -22.28
N PHE A 574 29.53 2.55 -20.99
CA PHE A 574 30.53 2.90 -19.98
C PHE A 574 31.75 1.96 -20.04
N ALA A 575 31.54 0.65 -20.15
CA ALA A 575 32.62 -0.33 -20.28
C ALA A 575 33.49 -0.10 -21.54
N GLU A 576 32.90 0.43 -22.61
CA GLU A 576 33.61 0.76 -23.86
C GLU A 576 34.49 2.01 -23.70
N LEU A 577 34.02 3.04 -22.97
CA LEU A 577 34.63 4.38 -22.94
C LEU A 577 35.39 4.70 -21.64
N ARG A 578 35.25 3.90 -20.61
CA ARG A 578 35.74 4.22 -19.26
C ARG A 578 37.25 4.36 -19.17
N ASP A 579 38.01 3.56 -19.94
CA ASP A 579 39.48 3.52 -19.82
C ASP A 579 40.13 4.87 -20.21
N ASP A 580 39.45 5.68 -21.00
CA ASP A 580 39.89 7.03 -21.38
C ASP A 580 39.51 8.11 -20.34
N THR A 581 38.50 7.85 -19.50
CA THR A 581 37.87 8.85 -18.63
C THR A 581 37.93 8.51 -17.14
N HIS A 582 38.16 7.25 -16.80
CA HIS A 582 38.13 6.78 -15.42
C HIS A 582 39.31 5.82 -15.15
N THR A 583 39.69 5.71 -13.87
CA THR A 583 40.63 4.72 -13.35
C THR A 583 39.99 3.86 -12.29
N LEU A 584 40.47 2.64 -12.12
CA LEU A 584 40.01 1.72 -11.08
C LEU A 584 40.37 2.27 -9.69
N ALA A 585 39.39 2.54 -8.85
CA ALA A 585 39.57 3.01 -7.49
C ALA A 585 39.44 1.89 -6.44
N ALA A 586 38.42 1.02 -6.56
CA ALA A 586 38.21 -0.10 -5.64
C ALA A 586 37.38 -1.21 -6.29
N THR A 587 37.49 -2.43 -5.72
CA THR A 587 36.71 -3.61 -6.13
C THR A 587 36.25 -4.36 -4.89
N PHE A 588 34.98 -4.82 -4.89
CA PHE A 588 34.37 -5.56 -3.80
C PHE A 588 33.71 -6.83 -4.34
N ASP A 589 34.16 -7.99 -3.87
CA ASP A 589 33.49 -9.27 -4.13
C ASP A 589 32.28 -9.39 -3.18
N MET A 590 31.08 -9.54 -3.75
CA MET A 590 29.84 -9.64 -2.99
C MET A 590 29.58 -11.05 -2.44
N GLY A 591 30.42 -12.03 -2.75
CA GLY A 591 30.32 -13.41 -2.25
C GLY A 591 29.14 -14.22 -2.82
N ASN A 592 28.39 -13.65 -3.77
CA ASN A 592 27.22 -14.25 -4.43
C ASN A 592 27.38 -14.33 -5.96
N GLY A 593 28.60 -14.19 -6.45
CA GLY A 593 28.96 -14.20 -7.88
C GLY A 593 28.89 -12.83 -8.55
N TYR A 594 28.64 -11.76 -7.80
CA TYR A 594 28.70 -10.39 -8.27
C TYR A 594 29.90 -9.65 -7.70
N THR A 595 30.40 -8.69 -8.47
CA THR A 595 31.52 -7.83 -8.09
C THR A 595 31.11 -6.38 -8.30
N PHE A 596 31.26 -5.55 -7.27
CA PHE A 596 31.16 -4.11 -7.39
C PHE A 596 32.52 -3.53 -7.72
N THR A 597 32.56 -2.68 -8.75
CA THR A 597 33.76 -1.97 -9.13
C THR A 597 33.49 -0.46 -9.09
N ILE A 598 34.37 0.26 -8.40
CA ILE A 598 34.31 1.72 -8.27
C ILE A 598 35.40 2.31 -9.18
N TRP A 599 34.97 3.22 -10.04
CA TRP A 599 35.80 3.89 -11.03
C TRP A 599 35.88 5.38 -10.70
N GLU A 600 37.07 5.92 -10.52
CA GLU A 600 37.28 7.34 -10.28
C GLU A 600 37.42 8.08 -11.60
N ARG A 601 36.65 9.13 -11.80
CA ARG A 601 36.74 10.01 -12.97
C ARG A 601 38.05 10.83 -12.89
N VAL A 602 38.88 10.73 -13.92
CA VAL A 602 40.19 11.40 -13.98
C VAL A 602 40.21 12.60 -14.96
N ALA A 603 39.19 12.73 -15.77
CA ALA A 603 39.06 13.84 -16.74
C ALA A 603 37.68 14.48 -16.64
N ALA A 604 37.61 15.79 -16.80
CA ALA A 604 36.35 16.49 -16.93
C ALA A 604 35.57 15.99 -18.18
N PRO A 605 34.24 15.91 -18.11
CA PRO A 605 33.44 15.48 -19.27
C PRO A 605 33.66 16.46 -20.45
N THR A 606 33.67 15.90 -21.64
CA THR A 606 33.77 16.69 -22.88
C THR A 606 32.44 16.66 -23.63
N ARG A 607 32.16 17.66 -24.46
CA ARG A 607 30.98 17.65 -25.33
C ARG A 607 30.88 16.35 -26.13
N ALA A 608 31.98 15.90 -26.72
CA ALA A 608 32.03 14.70 -27.55
C ALA A 608 31.68 13.43 -26.71
N GLU A 609 32.15 13.33 -25.46
CA GLU A 609 31.77 12.24 -24.54
C GLU A 609 30.27 12.23 -24.30
N VAL A 610 29.72 13.39 -23.90
CA VAL A 610 28.28 13.53 -23.60
C VAL A 610 27.44 13.18 -24.83
N GLU A 611 27.73 13.72 -25.98
CA GLU A 611 27.02 13.44 -27.24
C GLU A 611 27.11 11.96 -27.63
N THR A 612 28.25 11.32 -27.40
CA THR A 612 28.43 9.87 -27.68
C THR A 612 27.51 8.99 -26.82
N TYR A 613 27.37 9.30 -25.54
CA TYR A 613 26.41 8.57 -24.66
C TYR A 613 24.97 8.83 -25.10
N LEU A 614 24.60 10.09 -25.32
CA LEU A 614 23.23 10.47 -25.63
C LEU A 614 22.76 9.95 -26.99
N HIS A 615 23.66 9.89 -27.98
CA HIS A 615 23.34 9.36 -29.30
C HIS A 615 22.87 7.87 -29.23
N VAL A 616 23.45 7.07 -28.37
CA VAL A 616 22.99 5.69 -28.15
C VAL A 616 21.53 5.65 -27.69
N PHE A 617 21.16 6.53 -26.76
CA PHE A 617 19.80 6.57 -26.21
C PHE A 617 18.79 7.19 -27.18
N ASP A 618 19.16 8.20 -27.94
CA ASP A 618 18.29 8.75 -28.98
C ASP A 618 17.99 7.74 -30.10
N ALA A 619 18.99 6.96 -30.51
CA ALA A 619 18.81 5.91 -31.50
C ALA A 619 17.87 4.79 -31.05
N GLU A 620 17.89 4.46 -29.77
CA GLU A 620 17.03 3.42 -29.17
C GLU A 620 15.59 3.88 -28.90
N ASN A 621 15.35 5.20 -28.84
CA ASN A 621 14.03 5.78 -28.59
C ASN A 621 13.48 6.44 -29.87
N ALA A 622 13.37 5.67 -30.95
CA ALA A 622 12.93 6.16 -32.26
C ALA A 622 11.55 6.86 -32.26
N GLN A 623 10.72 6.61 -31.25
CA GLN A 623 9.44 7.29 -31.06
C GLN A 623 9.58 8.73 -30.49
N TYR A 624 10.75 9.07 -29.94
CA TYR A 624 11.09 10.39 -29.40
C TYR A 624 12.49 10.79 -29.89
N PRO A 625 12.65 11.10 -31.19
CA PRO A 625 13.94 11.38 -31.76
C PRO A 625 14.59 12.60 -31.07
N GLU A 626 15.86 12.48 -30.78
CA GLU A 626 16.68 13.54 -30.16
C GLU A 626 16.25 13.96 -28.74
N MET A 627 15.41 13.17 -28.06
CA MET A 627 14.89 13.52 -26.73
C MET A 627 16.01 13.72 -25.70
N PHE A 628 16.99 12.83 -25.68
CA PHE A 628 18.10 12.89 -24.72
C PHE A 628 19.11 13.98 -25.11
N SER A 629 19.38 14.17 -26.40
CA SER A 629 20.27 15.23 -26.92
C SER A 629 19.74 16.62 -26.59
N GLN A 630 18.42 16.84 -26.67
CA GLN A 630 17.81 18.14 -26.32
C GLN A 630 18.00 18.50 -24.85
N VAL A 631 17.92 17.51 -23.94
CA VAL A 631 18.13 17.74 -22.50
C VAL A 631 19.56 18.14 -22.19
N ALA A 632 20.53 17.64 -22.96
CA ALA A 632 21.94 17.92 -22.74
C ALA A 632 22.35 19.34 -23.13
N GLU A 633 21.71 19.98 -24.09
CA GLU A 633 22.14 21.31 -24.57
C GLU A 633 22.16 22.36 -23.45
N SER A 634 21.15 22.38 -22.58
CA SER A 634 21.12 23.30 -21.44
C SER A 634 22.20 22.98 -20.40
N TRP A 635 22.50 21.70 -20.19
CA TRP A 635 23.56 21.26 -19.29
C TRP A 635 24.94 21.59 -19.86
N LEU A 636 25.19 21.27 -21.14
CA LEU A 636 26.44 21.62 -21.85
C LEU A 636 26.72 23.11 -21.80
N ALA A 637 25.71 23.92 -22.09
CA ALA A 637 25.85 25.40 -22.04
C ALA A 637 26.17 25.89 -20.62
N ALA A 638 25.54 25.29 -19.58
CA ALA A 638 25.82 25.64 -18.19
C ALA A 638 27.23 25.27 -17.73
N HIS A 639 27.86 24.29 -18.38
CA HIS A 639 29.22 23.81 -18.08
C HIS A 639 30.28 24.38 -19.05
N GLY A 640 29.88 25.25 -20.00
CA GLY A 640 30.78 25.87 -20.97
C GLY A 640 31.34 24.90 -22.02
N LEU A 641 30.60 23.81 -22.30
CA LEU A 641 30.96 22.75 -23.25
C LEU A 641 30.29 22.90 -24.61
#